data_a30c1eff321e49b76c17907d7bd6b18b
#
_entry.id   a30c1eff321e49b76c17907d7bd6b18b
#
_cell.length_a   1.000
_cell.length_b   1.000
_cell.length_c   1.000
_cell.angle_alpha   90.00
_cell.angle_beta   90.00
_cell.angle_gamma   90.00
#
_symmetry.space_group_name_H-M   'P 1'
#
loop_
_entity.id
_entity.type
_entity.pdbx_description
1 polymer ?
#
loop_
_entity_poly.entity_id
_entity_poly.type
_entity_poly.pdbx_seq_one_letter_code
_entity_poly.pdbx_strand_id
1 'polypeptide(L)'
;MPVASRLTLAIRTALLLAAASGNAWAATAESADDSAQSLTLDATNVNARYLGPTDLPEVLAGGQVARGARLGMLGNKDVMDTPFSVTSYTAKTLADLQTVTVADALERDPSVRSTGQTGGIVDSFFVRGFAIGEGNLGELAYDGVYGVAPNYRAFTEYAERVEVLKGPGALMYGISPNSGVGGVINIVPKRPLDQDLTRFTGSYASDTQVGGHLDISRRFGEENQFGVRFNGSLQGGDTAVDDQQRDVGVGAIALDYRGERLRLNLDYISQKESFEGASRPFTLAPSVQVPSAPNGRTSLPQKWGWSDTKEQSALLGGEYDLSDSLTVFAHAGGGRSDVKRLSDQVPRILNDAGDTSNIPGYYKFNVDRSTADVGLRAQFATGPITHTTTLMATRYQDELSRGINNGTEIRSNIYHPVDTPKQTLRAPKVLRISESELSGVALTDTLGFLDERIQLTLGVRRQDIESRNYSAAGVVSSRYKDAATTPLVGVVVKPWDDVSLYYNYVEGLSKGDIAPGTASNAGETFAPYESKQHELGVKYEHGTFMTTLALFQIEKPSGELGADGVYSVQAEQRNRGVELSVYGEVAPGTRLMGGVTLLDGELTQSATAANRGNKPVGVPDIQANLWAEYDTPWLEGFTLTGGAIYTDSQYINQANTQELDAWTRIDAGVRYATKIEGRPTTLRATVQNVFDREYWSGVASYGAFSPGYPRTLQLSATVDF
;
A
#
# COMPACT_ATOMS: atom_id res chain seq x y z
N MET A 1 26.59 7.85 20.87
CA MET A 1 27.50 7.95 19.71
C MET A 1 26.68 8.52 18.58
N PRO A 2 27.14 9.49 17.83
CA PRO A 2 26.31 10.13 16.81
C PRO A 2 25.94 9.15 15.70
N VAL A 3 24.72 9.28 15.20
CA VAL A 3 24.08 8.42 14.16
C VAL A 3 24.95 8.27 12.90
N ALA A 4 25.73 9.28 12.54
CA ALA A 4 26.68 9.24 11.43
C ALA A 4 27.69 8.08 11.51
N SER A 5 28.05 7.60 12.70
CA SER A 5 28.96 6.47 12.88
C SER A 5 28.30 5.12 12.65
N ARG A 6 26.98 5.01 12.88
CA ARG A 6 26.21 3.77 12.63
C ARG A 6 25.90 3.59 11.15
N LEU A 7 25.56 4.68 10.46
CA LEU A 7 25.34 4.68 9.03
C LEU A 7 26.62 4.30 8.24
N THR A 8 27.78 4.86 8.67
CA THR A 8 29.09 4.54 8.07
C THR A 8 29.50 3.09 8.31
N LEU A 9 29.13 2.50 9.45
CA LEU A 9 29.39 1.09 9.74
C LEU A 9 28.47 0.17 8.94
N ALA A 10 27.18 0.50 8.80
CA ALA A 10 26.21 -0.27 8.02
C ALA A 10 26.55 -0.26 6.53
N ILE A 11 26.97 0.88 5.98
CA ILE A 11 27.42 0.98 4.56
C ILE A 11 28.68 0.14 4.33
N ARG A 12 29.63 0.13 5.27
CA ARG A 12 30.83 -0.72 5.18
C ARG A 12 30.49 -2.20 5.28
N THR A 13 29.51 -2.58 6.09
CA THR A 13 29.10 -3.97 6.25
C THR A 13 28.31 -4.44 5.02
N ALA A 14 27.45 -3.61 4.46
CA ALA A 14 26.71 -3.90 3.23
C ALA A 14 27.63 -4.03 2.01
N LEU A 15 28.65 -3.16 1.89
CA LEU A 15 29.66 -3.24 0.84
C LEU A 15 30.59 -4.47 1.00
N LEU A 16 30.85 -4.91 2.22
CA LEU A 16 31.63 -6.13 2.49
C LEU A 16 30.82 -7.41 2.21
N LEU A 17 29.51 -7.40 2.43
CA LEU A 17 28.64 -8.51 2.06
C LEU A 17 28.47 -8.64 0.54
N ALA A 18 28.39 -7.51 -0.17
CA ALA A 18 28.35 -7.51 -1.64
C ALA A 18 29.68 -7.95 -2.27
N ALA A 19 30.83 -7.67 -1.61
CA ALA A 19 32.16 -8.11 -2.09
C ALA A 19 32.46 -9.57 -1.72
N ALA A 20 31.82 -10.15 -0.71
CA ALA A 20 32.03 -11.55 -0.30
C ALA A 20 31.25 -12.56 -1.15
N SER A 21 30.23 -12.13 -1.90
CA SER A 21 29.46 -13.01 -2.79
C SER A 21 30.11 -13.28 -4.17
N GLY A 22 31.24 -12.59 -4.48
CA GLY A 22 31.89 -12.67 -5.77
C GLY A 22 32.94 -13.79 -5.94
N ASN A 23 33.29 -14.56 -4.89
CA ASN A 23 34.43 -15.46 -4.95
C ASN A 23 34.20 -16.88 -4.39
N ALA A 24 33.07 -17.50 -4.62
CA ALA A 24 32.92 -18.91 -4.32
C ALA A 24 31.98 -19.54 -5.36
N TRP A 25 32.62 -20.19 -6.35
CA TRP A 25 32.18 -21.44 -6.97
C TRP A 25 32.72 -21.56 -8.40
N ALA A 26 33.96 -22.03 -8.46
CA ALA A 26 34.44 -22.78 -9.59
C ALA A 26 34.75 -24.19 -9.06
N ALA A 27 33.82 -25.11 -9.19
CA ALA A 27 34.05 -26.53 -9.01
C ALA A 27 33.41 -27.29 -10.17
N THR A 28 34.23 -28.02 -10.86
CA THR A 28 34.04 -28.86 -12.04
C THR A 28 32.85 -29.80 -11.92
N ALA A 29 31.99 -29.81 -12.96
CA ALA A 29 30.99 -30.85 -13.17
C ALA A 29 31.57 -31.98 -14.02
N GLU A 30 31.60 -33.17 -13.46
CA GLU A 30 31.71 -34.41 -14.18
C GLU A 30 30.32 -34.91 -14.58
N SER A 31 30.19 -35.34 -15.81
CA SER A 31 28.98 -35.83 -16.45
C SER A 31 28.49 -37.15 -15.87
N ALA A 32 27.20 -37.23 -15.52
CA ALA A 32 26.47 -38.50 -15.45
C ALA A 32 25.12 -38.32 -16.15
N ASP A 33 24.95 -39.11 -17.20
CA ASP A 33 23.74 -39.34 -17.97
C ASP A 33 22.79 -40.20 -17.14
N ASP A 34 21.55 -39.73 -16.88
CA ASP A 34 20.38 -40.62 -16.97
C ASP A 34 19.04 -39.85 -16.85
N SER A 35 18.11 -40.31 -17.65
CA SER A 35 16.79 -39.80 -17.94
C SER A 35 15.85 -39.69 -16.73
N ALA A 36 15.56 -38.45 -16.36
CA ALA A 36 14.31 -38.12 -15.66
C ALA A 36 13.60 -37.00 -16.45
N GLN A 37 12.43 -37.30 -17.01
CA GLN A 37 11.58 -36.30 -17.63
C GLN A 37 11.08 -35.31 -16.55
N SER A 38 11.81 -34.25 -16.37
CA SER A 38 11.33 -33.07 -15.68
C SER A 38 10.24 -32.45 -16.57
N LEU A 39 9.07 -32.17 -16.00
CA LEU A 39 8.12 -31.23 -16.56
C LEU A 39 8.75 -29.84 -16.52
N THR A 40 9.64 -29.56 -17.48
CA THR A 40 10.05 -28.20 -17.82
C THR A 40 8.84 -27.56 -18.48
N LEU A 41 8.22 -26.58 -17.81
CA LEU A 41 7.50 -25.54 -18.52
C LEU A 41 8.51 -24.97 -19.53
N ASP A 42 8.12 -24.98 -20.80
CA ASP A 42 8.94 -24.46 -21.90
C ASP A 42 9.55 -23.12 -21.47
N ALA A 43 10.88 -23.03 -21.60
CA ALA A 43 11.58 -21.77 -21.49
C ALA A 43 11.01 -20.87 -22.59
N THR A 44 10.14 -19.96 -22.21
CA THR A 44 9.61 -18.95 -23.11
C THR A 44 10.82 -18.15 -23.59
N ASN A 45 11.11 -18.22 -24.88
CA ASN A 45 12.11 -17.35 -25.48
C ASN A 45 11.66 -15.91 -25.22
N VAL A 46 12.39 -15.23 -24.32
CA VAL A 46 12.23 -13.81 -24.07
C VAL A 46 12.76 -13.08 -25.31
N ASN A 47 11.95 -12.99 -26.34
CA ASN A 47 12.07 -11.88 -27.26
C ASN A 47 11.70 -10.63 -26.46
N ALA A 48 12.53 -9.62 -26.44
CA ALA A 48 12.23 -8.32 -25.89
C ALA A 48 10.97 -7.77 -26.61
N ARG A 49 9.80 -8.18 -26.14
CA ARG A 49 8.51 -7.75 -26.67
C ARG A 49 8.26 -6.41 -26.00
N TYR A 50 8.20 -5.38 -26.79
CA TYR A 50 7.69 -4.10 -26.32
C TYR A 50 6.34 -4.34 -25.63
N LEU A 51 6.28 -4.14 -24.32
CA LEU A 51 5.05 -4.28 -23.57
C LEU A 51 4.09 -3.20 -24.06
N GLY A 52 2.99 -3.59 -24.64
CA GLY A 52 1.90 -2.66 -24.92
C GLY A 52 1.49 -1.97 -23.61
N PRO A 53 0.98 -0.75 -23.68
CA PRO A 53 0.60 0.00 -22.48
C PRO A 53 -0.45 -0.67 -21.60
N THR A 54 -1.12 -1.67 -22.12
CA THR A 54 -2.11 -2.52 -21.43
C THR A 54 -1.56 -3.87 -20.97
N ASP A 55 -0.43 -4.31 -21.52
CA ASP A 55 0.15 -5.61 -21.15
C ASP A 55 0.80 -5.50 -19.78
N LEU A 56 0.44 -6.41 -18.89
CA LEU A 56 1.08 -6.47 -17.57
C LEU A 56 2.53 -6.94 -17.74
N PRO A 57 3.51 -6.28 -17.09
CA PRO A 57 4.88 -6.74 -17.07
C PRO A 57 4.99 -8.19 -16.63
N GLU A 58 5.93 -8.93 -17.18
CA GLU A 58 6.17 -10.34 -16.84
C GLU A 58 6.46 -10.51 -15.34
N VAL A 59 6.29 -11.73 -14.87
CA VAL A 59 6.57 -12.10 -13.48
C VAL A 59 8.00 -12.59 -13.37
N LEU A 60 8.74 -12.18 -12.34
CA LEU A 60 10.08 -12.71 -12.05
C LEU A 60 10.00 -14.21 -11.72
N ALA A 61 11.10 -14.92 -11.95
CA ALA A 61 11.22 -16.32 -11.58
C ALA A 61 10.82 -16.56 -10.12
N GLY A 62 10.09 -17.63 -9.86
CA GLY A 62 9.47 -17.88 -8.53
C GLY A 62 8.08 -17.27 -8.35
N GLY A 63 7.69 -16.31 -9.18
CA GLY A 63 6.33 -15.80 -9.24
C GLY A 63 5.93 -14.81 -8.14
N GLN A 64 6.86 -14.34 -7.31
CA GLN A 64 6.56 -13.51 -6.14
C GLN A 64 6.26 -12.04 -6.50
N VAL A 65 7.05 -11.47 -7.39
CA VAL A 65 6.89 -10.08 -7.85
C VAL A 65 6.97 -10.02 -9.37
N ALA A 66 6.44 -8.96 -9.95
CA ALA A 66 6.54 -8.70 -11.38
C ALA A 66 7.78 -7.87 -11.70
N ARG A 67 8.25 -8.00 -12.96
CA ARG A 67 9.37 -7.22 -13.53
C ARG A 67 9.05 -5.75 -13.76
N GLY A 68 7.85 -5.30 -13.47
CA GLY A 68 7.43 -3.93 -13.68
C GLY A 68 6.11 -3.60 -13.00
N ALA A 69 5.67 -2.38 -13.19
CA ALA A 69 4.45 -1.86 -12.58
C ALA A 69 3.74 -0.84 -13.49
N ARG A 70 2.50 -0.54 -13.15
CA ARG A 70 1.71 0.52 -13.76
C ARG A 70 1.99 1.84 -13.06
N LEU A 71 2.62 2.77 -13.77
CA LEU A 71 3.07 4.06 -13.24
C LEU A 71 2.17 5.23 -13.67
N GLY A 72 0.86 5.09 -13.45
CA GLY A 72 -0.12 6.11 -13.82
C GLY A 72 0.00 6.50 -15.29
N MET A 73 0.19 7.80 -15.60
CA MET A 73 0.29 8.29 -16.98
C MET A 73 1.49 7.75 -17.78
N LEU A 74 2.53 7.23 -17.15
CA LEU A 74 3.66 6.60 -17.83
C LEU A 74 3.32 5.20 -18.37
N GLY A 75 2.16 4.63 -17.98
CA GLY A 75 1.71 3.30 -18.35
C GLY A 75 2.50 2.19 -17.67
N ASN A 76 2.42 0.98 -18.23
CA ASN A 76 3.19 -0.16 -17.75
C ASN A 76 4.67 -0.01 -18.17
N LYS A 77 5.57 -0.16 -17.22
CA LYS A 77 7.02 -0.07 -17.42
C LYS A 77 7.74 -1.21 -16.74
N ASP A 78 8.76 -1.74 -17.41
CA ASP A 78 9.73 -2.63 -16.77
C ASP A 78 10.47 -1.89 -15.66
N VAL A 79 10.78 -2.57 -14.56
CA VAL A 79 11.49 -1.96 -13.43
C VAL A 79 12.87 -1.46 -13.83
N MET A 80 13.56 -2.15 -14.78
CA MET A 80 14.87 -1.75 -15.30
C MET A 80 14.83 -0.47 -16.15
N ASP A 81 13.64 -0.09 -16.67
CA ASP A 81 13.40 1.09 -17.49
C ASP A 81 12.73 2.24 -16.73
N THR A 82 12.62 2.13 -15.41
CA THR A 82 12.00 3.17 -14.59
C THR A 82 13.02 3.89 -13.71
N PRO A 83 13.01 5.22 -13.65
CA PRO A 83 13.83 5.97 -12.70
C PRO A 83 13.22 6.03 -11.29
N PHE A 84 12.50 4.99 -10.86
CA PHE A 84 11.81 4.93 -9.57
C PHE A 84 12.04 3.60 -8.88
N SER A 85 11.98 3.60 -7.54
CA SER A 85 11.83 2.39 -6.75
C SER A 85 10.35 1.96 -6.75
N VAL A 86 10.08 0.76 -7.23
CA VAL A 86 8.74 0.19 -7.33
C VAL A 86 8.78 -1.30 -7.05
N THR A 87 7.76 -1.80 -6.36
CA THR A 87 7.55 -3.24 -6.12
C THR A 87 6.14 -3.61 -6.55
N SER A 88 5.97 -4.75 -7.23
CA SER A 88 4.68 -5.23 -7.74
C SER A 88 4.44 -6.67 -7.28
N TYR A 89 3.68 -6.85 -6.20
CA TYR A 89 3.33 -8.15 -5.61
C TYR A 89 2.24 -8.83 -6.44
N THR A 90 2.46 -10.08 -6.84
CA THR A 90 1.55 -10.82 -7.73
C THR A 90 0.38 -11.47 -6.97
N ALA A 91 -0.71 -11.81 -7.69
CA ALA A 91 -1.81 -12.60 -7.15
C ALA A 91 -1.36 -13.95 -6.57
N LYS A 92 -0.28 -14.56 -7.13
CA LYS A 92 0.33 -15.76 -6.57
C LYS A 92 0.87 -15.50 -5.16
N THR A 93 1.62 -14.42 -4.97
CA THR A 93 2.15 -14.03 -3.66
C THR A 93 1.04 -13.73 -2.66
N LEU A 94 0.01 -13.00 -3.09
CA LEU A 94 -1.16 -12.71 -2.25
C LEU A 94 -1.82 -14.00 -1.76
N ALA A 95 -1.97 -14.99 -2.65
CA ALA A 95 -2.54 -16.30 -2.30
C ALA A 95 -1.60 -17.14 -1.42
N ASP A 96 -0.29 -17.16 -1.71
CA ASP A 96 0.70 -17.96 -0.97
C ASP A 96 0.94 -17.44 0.46
N LEU A 97 0.87 -16.12 0.65
CA LEU A 97 0.89 -15.48 1.97
C LEU A 97 -0.46 -15.56 2.70
N GLN A 98 -1.51 -16.05 2.03
CA GLN A 98 -2.89 -16.09 2.54
C GLN A 98 -3.39 -14.71 3.02
N THR A 99 -3.00 -13.64 2.30
CA THR A 99 -3.41 -12.27 2.62
C THR A 99 -4.89 -12.06 2.34
N VAL A 100 -5.58 -11.42 3.26
CA VAL A 100 -7.00 -11.06 3.12
C VAL A 100 -7.12 -9.63 2.59
N THR A 101 -6.25 -8.74 3.06
CA THR A 101 -6.28 -7.31 2.71
C THR A 101 -4.99 -6.88 2.02
N VAL A 102 -5.05 -5.74 1.34
CA VAL A 102 -3.86 -5.08 0.78
C VAL A 102 -2.86 -4.73 1.89
N ALA A 103 -3.33 -4.39 3.08
CA ALA A 103 -2.46 -4.11 4.23
C ALA A 103 -1.63 -5.33 4.64
N ASP A 104 -2.25 -6.52 4.68
CA ASP A 104 -1.54 -7.77 5.00
C ASP A 104 -0.42 -8.07 3.98
N ALA A 105 -0.68 -7.79 2.70
CA ALA A 105 0.30 -8.00 1.63
C ALA A 105 1.51 -7.06 1.78
N LEU A 106 1.25 -5.80 2.12
CA LEU A 106 2.26 -4.76 2.19
C LEU A 106 3.11 -4.79 3.47
N GLU A 107 2.71 -5.54 4.50
CA GLU A 107 3.59 -5.79 5.66
C GLU A 107 4.92 -6.46 5.28
N ARG A 108 5.02 -7.04 4.08
CA ARG A 108 6.25 -7.68 3.55
C ARG A 108 7.17 -6.72 2.80
N ASP A 109 6.76 -5.47 2.56
CA ASP A 109 7.63 -4.45 1.98
C ASP A 109 8.41 -3.72 3.08
N PRO A 110 9.75 -3.69 3.04
CA PRO A 110 10.54 -3.07 4.11
C PRO A 110 10.41 -1.55 4.18
N SER A 111 9.86 -0.90 3.16
CA SER A 111 9.61 0.55 3.15
C SER A 111 8.18 0.92 3.55
N VAL A 112 7.31 -0.10 3.74
CA VAL A 112 5.91 0.09 4.10
C VAL A 112 5.66 -0.45 5.51
N ARG A 113 4.90 0.30 6.29
CA ARG A 113 4.43 -0.12 7.61
C ARG A 113 2.93 0.13 7.70
N SER A 114 2.17 -0.89 8.05
CA SER A 114 0.76 -0.71 8.40
C SER A 114 0.64 0.00 9.76
N THR A 115 -0.24 0.99 9.83
CA THR A 115 -0.62 1.68 11.07
C THR A 115 -2.05 1.35 11.48
N GLY A 116 -2.75 0.54 10.67
CA GLY A 116 -4.05 -0.03 11.01
C GLY A 116 -3.96 -0.96 12.22
N GLN A 117 -4.99 -0.97 13.04
CA GLN A 117 -5.07 -1.87 14.20
C GLN A 117 -5.58 -3.25 13.80
N THR A 118 -5.03 -4.30 14.40
CA THR A 118 -5.56 -5.67 14.30
C THR A 118 -7.03 -5.67 14.71
N GLY A 119 -7.91 -6.23 13.86
CA GLY A 119 -9.36 -6.21 14.09
C GLY A 119 -10.00 -4.82 14.02
N GLY A 120 -9.29 -3.83 13.45
CA GLY A 120 -9.81 -2.50 13.19
C GLY A 120 -10.54 -2.39 11.87
N ILE A 121 -11.09 -1.23 11.59
CA ILE A 121 -12.02 -0.97 10.46
C ILE A 121 -11.40 -0.17 9.32
N VAL A 122 -10.16 0.29 9.44
CA VAL A 122 -9.49 1.15 8.46
C VAL A 122 -8.06 0.66 8.28
N ASP A 123 -7.62 0.58 7.03
CA ASP A 123 -6.22 0.37 6.69
C ASP A 123 -5.54 1.71 6.47
N SER A 124 -4.37 1.87 7.06
CA SER A 124 -3.51 3.03 6.88
C SER A 124 -2.05 2.61 6.91
N PHE A 125 -1.20 3.40 6.28
CA PHE A 125 0.18 3.03 6.01
C PHE A 125 1.13 4.18 6.29
N PHE A 126 2.39 3.83 6.54
CA PHE A 126 3.54 4.69 6.32
C PHE A 126 4.37 4.13 5.18
N VAL A 127 4.76 4.97 4.25
CA VAL A 127 5.74 4.65 3.21
C VAL A 127 6.88 5.64 3.35
N ARG A 128 8.12 5.13 3.50
CA ARG A 128 9.32 5.96 3.73
C ARG A 128 9.15 6.96 4.89
N GLY A 129 8.37 6.59 5.92
CA GLY A 129 8.12 7.44 7.09
C GLY A 129 7.08 8.56 6.89
N PHE A 130 6.29 8.54 5.82
CA PHE A 130 5.16 9.45 5.60
C PHE A 130 3.85 8.69 5.57
N ALA A 131 2.82 9.25 6.22
CA ALA A 131 1.50 8.64 6.32
C ALA A 131 0.75 8.64 4.98
N ILE A 132 0.01 7.56 4.73
CA ILE A 132 -0.92 7.36 3.61
C ILE A 132 -2.19 6.70 4.14
N GLY A 133 -3.37 7.20 3.73
CA GLY A 133 -4.66 6.59 4.09
C GLY A 133 -5.12 6.89 5.52
N GLU A 134 -4.45 7.76 6.26
CA GLU A 134 -4.92 8.19 7.58
C GLU A 134 -6.04 9.21 7.44
N GLY A 135 -7.25 8.87 7.86
CA GLY A 135 -8.40 9.75 7.81
C GLY A 135 -9.65 9.11 7.22
N ASN A 136 -10.50 9.95 6.63
CA ASN A 136 -11.78 9.51 6.06
C ASN A 136 -11.77 9.39 4.52
N LEU A 137 -10.67 9.77 3.86
CA LEU A 137 -10.50 9.67 2.42
C LEU A 137 -9.41 8.64 2.12
N GLY A 138 -9.75 7.63 1.34
CA GLY A 138 -8.81 6.59 0.91
C GLY A 138 -7.84 7.11 -0.15
N GLU A 139 -6.59 6.66 -0.08
CA GLU A 139 -5.49 7.07 -0.94
C GLU A 139 -4.93 5.92 -1.79
N LEU A 140 -5.63 4.79 -1.85
CA LEU A 140 -5.25 3.72 -2.76
C LEU A 140 -5.69 4.09 -4.19
N ALA A 141 -4.79 3.87 -5.15
CA ALA A 141 -5.15 3.90 -6.57
C ALA A 141 -5.70 2.53 -7.00
N TYR A 142 -6.54 2.53 -8.02
CA TYR A 142 -7.07 1.34 -8.65
C TYR A 142 -6.89 1.48 -10.15
N ASP A 143 -6.15 0.54 -10.74
CA ASP A 143 -5.79 0.56 -12.16
C ASP A 143 -5.15 1.90 -12.62
N GLY A 144 -4.36 2.52 -11.74
CA GLY A 144 -3.68 3.78 -12.00
C GLY A 144 -4.48 5.04 -11.67
N VAL A 145 -5.70 4.94 -11.14
CA VAL A 145 -6.62 6.08 -10.92
C VAL A 145 -7.04 6.16 -9.45
N TYR A 146 -7.02 7.35 -8.85
CA TYR A 146 -7.59 7.58 -7.51
C TYR A 146 -9.12 7.63 -7.56
N GLY A 147 -9.78 7.34 -6.43
CA GLY A 147 -11.23 7.49 -6.24
C GLY A 147 -12.07 6.26 -6.54
N VAL A 148 -11.46 5.17 -7.01
CA VAL A 148 -12.13 3.92 -7.35
C VAL A 148 -11.86 2.81 -6.32
N ALA A 149 -10.61 2.65 -5.86
CA ALA A 149 -10.31 1.69 -4.79
C ALA A 149 -11.27 1.87 -3.60
N PRO A 150 -11.66 0.82 -2.88
CA PRO A 150 -12.41 0.94 -1.63
C PRO A 150 -11.73 1.91 -0.67
N ASN A 151 -12.55 2.68 0.08
CA ASN A 151 -12.06 3.83 0.84
C ASN A 151 -11.38 3.45 2.17
N TYR A 152 -11.92 2.42 2.83
CA TYR A 152 -11.49 2.06 4.19
C TYR A 152 -10.60 0.83 4.23
N ARG A 153 -10.91 -0.17 3.41
CA ARG A 153 -10.13 -1.41 3.30
C ARG A 153 -10.26 -2.00 1.90
N ALA A 154 -9.14 -2.41 1.33
CA ALA A 154 -9.12 -3.12 0.06
C ALA A 154 -8.79 -4.60 0.29
N PHE A 155 -9.60 -5.49 -0.30
CA PHE A 155 -9.42 -6.94 -0.25
C PHE A 155 -8.58 -7.43 -1.42
N THR A 156 -7.94 -8.59 -1.27
CA THR A 156 -7.01 -9.13 -2.28
C THR A 156 -7.67 -9.97 -3.35
N GLU A 157 -8.93 -10.37 -3.18
CA GLU A 157 -9.64 -11.30 -4.08
C GLU A 157 -9.73 -10.80 -5.53
N TYR A 158 -9.86 -9.48 -5.72
CA TYR A 158 -9.95 -8.85 -7.05
C TYR A 158 -8.62 -8.27 -7.55
N ALA A 159 -7.54 -8.41 -6.76
CA ALA A 159 -6.23 -7.89 -7.12
C ALA A 159 -5.41 -8.92 -7.92
N GLU A 160 -4.99 -8.57 -9.14
CA GLU A 160 -3.95 -9.27 -9.88
C GLU A 160 -2.57 -8.91 -9.37
N ARG A 161 -2.41 -7.63 -8.98
CA ARG A 161 -1.17 -7.11 -8.38
C ARG A 161 -1.50 -6.04 -7.35
N VAL A 162 -0.63 -5.94 -6.36
CA VAL A 162 -0.55 -4.81 -5.46
C VAL A 162 0.81 -4.16 -5.67
N GLU A 163 0.81 -2.94 -6.14
CA GLU A 163 2.01 -2.21 -6.54
C GLU A 163 2.30 -1.07 -5.56
N VAL A 164 3.56 -0.87 -5.25
CA VAL A 164 4.03 0.23 -4.41
C VAL A 164 5.05 1.04 -5.18
N LEU A 165 4.67 2.23 -5.60
CA LEU A 165 5.61 3.26 -6.04
C LEU A 165 6.11 3.99 -4.80
N LYS A 166 7.42 4.04 -4.58
CA LYS A 166 8.04 4.67 -3.41
C LYS A 166 8.42 6.12 -3.73
N GLY A 167 7.97 7.03 -2.87
CA GLY A 167 8.13 8.47 -3.08
C GLY A 167 6.93 9.15 -3.76
N PRO A 168 6.96 10.49 -3.94
CA PRO A 168 5.84 11.28 -4.42
C PRO A 168 5.35 10.87 -5.81
N GLY A 169 4.06 10.60 -5.97
CA GLY A 169 3.42 10.21 -7.22
C GLY A 169 2.60 11.30 -7.91
N ALA A 170 2.66 12.55 -7.45
CA ALA A 170 1.74 13.61 -7.87
C ALA A 170 1.78 13.89 -9.38
N LEU A 171 2.92 13.78 -10.03
CA LEU A 171 3.00 13.94 -11.49
C LEU A 171 2.28 12.82 -12.22
N MET A 172 2.50 11.56 -11.81
CA MET A 172 2.02 10.36 -12.51
C MET A 172 0.53 10.07 -12.27
N TYR A 173 0.07 10.23 -11.02
CA TYR A 173 -1.30 9.86 -10.59
C TYR A 173 -2.17 11.09 -10.29
N GLY A 174 -1.59 12.28 -10.18
CA GLY A 174 -2.22 13.46 -9.61
C GLY A 174 -2.00 13.56 -8.10
N ILE A 175 -2.45 14.67 -7.52
CA ILE A 175 -2.40 14.86 -6.06
C ILE A 175 -3.21 13.78 -5.37
N SER A 176 -2.64 13.21 -4.31
CA SER A 176 -3.32 12.23 -3.47
C SER A 176 -4.52 12.86 -2.75
N PRO A 177 -5.70 12.19 -2.70
CA PRO A 177 -6.91 12.77 -2.10
C PRO A 177 -6.75 13.26 -0.67
N ASN A 178 -5.91 12.61 0.12
CA ASN A 178 -5.60 12.98 1.51
C ASN A 178 -4.17 13.51 1.70
N SER A 179 -3.50 13.92 0.61
CA SER A 179 -2.20 14.60 0.62
C SER A 179 -0.99 13.75 1.05
N GLY A 180 -1.06 12.43 0.88
CA GLY A 180 0.07 11.52 1.08
C GLY A 180 1.19 11.76 0.08
N VAL A 181 2.45 11.76 0.54
CA VAL A 181 3.64 12.02 -0.30
C VAL A 181 4.69 10.91 -0.23
N GLY A 182 4.54 9.94 0.67
CA GLY A 182 5.52 8.86 0.86
C GLY A 182 5.55 7.84 -0.27
N GLY A 183 4.44 7.67 -1.00
CA GLY A 183 4.32 6.72 -2.10
C GLY A 183 2.91 6.63 -2.66
N VAL A 184 2.74 5.76 -3.65
CA VAL A 184 1.42 5.37 -4.19
C VAL A 184 1.27 3.86 -4.09
N ILE A 185 0.18 3.43 -3.49
CA ILE A 185 -0.23 2.02 -3.48
C ILE A 185 -1.30 1.87 -4.55
N ASN A 186 -1.04 1.03 -5.56
CA ASN A 186 -1.94 0.80 -6.69
C ASN A 186 -2.41 -0.66 -6.73
N ILE A 187 -3.71 -0.85 -6.89
CA ILE A 187 -4.32 -2.17 -7.09
C ILE A 187 -4.55 -2.35 -8.59
N VAL A 188 -3.87 -3.31 -9.18
CA VAL A 188 -4.15 -3.74 -10.56
C VAL A 188 -5.20 -4.84 -10.50
N PRO A 189 -6.36 -4.66 -11.15
CA PRO A 189 -7.45 -5.64 -11.10
C PRO A 189 -7.15 -6.91 -11.88
N LYS A 190 -7.74 -8.02 -11.41
CA LYS A 190 -7.81 -9.26 -12.17
C LYS A 190 -8.64 -9.06 -13.43
N ARG A 191 -8.05 -9.32 -14.58
CA ARG A 191 -8.69 -9.27 -15.90
C ARG A 191 -9.06 -10.67 -16.38
N PRO A 192 -10.04 -10.81 -17.31
CA PRO A 192 -10.33 -12.08 -17.97
C PRO A 192 -9.07 -12.69 -18.60
N LEU A 193 -8.82 -13.96 -18.30
CA LEU A 193 -7.68 -14.73 -18.80
C LEU A 193 -7.96 -15.26 -20.22
N ASP A 194 -6.91 -15.58 -20.96
CA ASP A 194 -7.05 -16.19 -22.30
C ASP A 194 -7.51 -17.65 -22.22
N GLN A 195 -7.24 -18.30 -21.09
CA GLN A 195 -7.74 -19.65 -20.80
C GLN A 195 -8.89 -19.60 -19.78
N ASP A 196 -9.80 -20.53 -19.89
CA ASP A 196 -10.88 -20.72 -18.94
C ASP A 196 -10.33 -21.05 -17.57
N LEU A 197 -10.82 -20.37 -16.54
CA LEU A 197 -10.49 -20.62 -15.14
C LEU A 197 -11.78 -20.85 -14.34
N THR A 198 -11.79 -21.87 -13.53
CA THR A 198 -12.72 -22.03 -12.40
C THR A 198 -11.93 -22.47 -11.21
N ARG A 199 -11.72 -21.57 -10.27
CA ARG A 199 -10.91 -21.80 -9.06
C ARG A 199 -11.76 -21.59 -7.82
N PHE A 200 -11.70 -22.52 -6.90
CA PHE A 200 -12.31 -22.40 -5.58
C PHE A 200 -11.22 -22.48 -4.50
N THR A 201 -11.29 -21.56 -3.52
CA THR A 201 -10.42 -21.58 -2.34
C THR A 201 -11.28 -21.61 -1.09
N GLY A 202 -11.16 -22.66 -0.28
CA GLY A 202 -11.68 -22.69 1.09
C GLY A 202 -10.61 -22.20 2.06
N SER A 203 -10.97 -21.42 3.07
CA SER A 203 -10.04 -20.85 4.05
C SER A 203 -10.55 -20.98 5.48
N TYR A 204 -9.61 -21.03 6.42
CA TYR A 204 -9.84 -20.98 7.86
C TYR A 204 -8.77 -20.11 8.52
N ALA A 205 -9.16 -19.30 9.49
CA ALA A 205 -8.24 -18.59 10.36
C ALA A 205 -8.74 -18.68 11.82
N SER A 206 -7.80 -18.67 12.80
CA SER A 206 -8.21 -18.71 14.21
C SER A 206 -9.05 -17.47 14.58
N ASP A 207 -10.07 -17.57 15.47
CA ASP A 207 -10.46 -18.82 16.16
C ASP A 207 -11.42 -19.67 15.33
N THR A 208 -12.39 -19.08 14.65
CA THR A 208 -13.43 -19.80 13.90
C THR A 208 -13.76 -19.17 12.55
N GLN A 209 -12.91 -18.27 12.05
CA GLN A 209 -13.15 -17.66 10.75
C GLN A 209 -13.05 -18.68 9.62
N VAL A 210 -14.15 -18.92 8.93
CA VAL A 210 -14.24 -19.80 7.75
C VAL A 210 -14.62 -18.96 6.56
N GLY A 211 -14.02 -19.27 5.41
CA GLY A 211 -14.31 -18.55 4.17
C GLY A 211 -14.25 -19.40 2.92
N GLY A 212 -14.84 -18.87 1.86
CA GLY A 212 -14.77 -19.42 0.52
C GLY A 212 -14.65 -18.33 -0.53
N HIS A 213 -13.75 -18.52 -1.51
CA HIS A 213 -13.54 -17.62 -2.64
C HIS A 213 -13.67 -18.39 -3.94
N LEU A 214 -14.40 -17.81 -4.89
CA LEU A 214 -14.61 -18.33 -6.24
C LEU A 214 -14.07 -17.32 -7.26
N ASP A 215 -13.18 -17.79 -8.16
CA ASP A 215 -12.60 -17.01 -9.25
C ASP A 215 -12.95 -17.74 -10.58
N ILE A 216 -13.75 -17.10 -11.44
CA ILE A 216 -14.18 -17.63 -12.71
C ILE A 216 -13.79 -16.66 -13.82
N SER A 217 -13.11 -17.16 -14.85
CA SER A 217 -12.75 -16.40 -16.04
C SER A 217 -13.20 -17.14 -17.30
N ARG A 218 -13.82 -16.42 -18.24
CA ARG A 218 -14.29 -16.93 -19.53
C ARG A 218 -14.10 -15.88 -20.61
N ARG A 219 -13.84 -16.36 -21.84
CA ARG A 219 -13.84 -15.53 -23.05
C ARG A 219 -14.83 -16.02 -24.08
N PHE A 220 -15.31 -15.08 -24.88
CA PHE A 220 -16.37 -15.31 -25.87
C PHE A 220 -16.08 -14.54 -27.16
N GLY A 221 -16.76 -14.94 -28.26
CA GLY A 221 -16.62 -14.38 -29.58
C GLY A 221 -15.72 -15.23 -30.47
N GLU A 222 -15.74 -14.99 -31.78
CA GLU A 222 -14.97 -15.79 -32.77
C GLU A 222 -13.44 -15.66 -32.54
N GLU A 223 -13.00 -14.51 -32.04
CA GLU A 223 -11.58 -14.20 -31.74
C GLU A 223 -11.33 -14.07 -30.23
N ASN A 224 -12.20 -14.59 -29.35
CA ASN A 224 -12.14 -14.45 -27.90
C ASN A 224 -12.06 -12.99 -27.43
N GLN A 225 -12.66 -12.06 -28.19
CA GLN A 225 -12.54 -10.62 -27.96
C GLN A 225 -13.30 -10.12 -26.72
N PHE A 226 -14.34 -10.83 -26.26
CA PHE A 226 -15.09 -10.46 -25.05
C PHE A 226 -14.67 -11.33 -23.88
N GLY A 227 -14.31 -10.71 -22.79
CA GLY A 227 -13.91 -11.40 -21.57
C GLY A 227 -14.80 -11.05 -20.38
N VAL A 228 -15.02 -12.03 -19.49
CA VAL A 228 -15.70 -11.86 -18.20
C VAL A 228 -14.88 -12.55 -17.14
N ARG A 229 -14.57 -11.86 -16.02
CA ARG A 229 -14.01 -12.48 -14.82
C ARG A 229 -14.83 -12.09 -13.60
N PHE A 230 -15.18 -13.07 -12.81
CA PHE A 230 -15.89 -12.91 -11.55
C PHE A 230 -15.02 -13.39 -10.39
N ASN A 231 -14.93 -12.57 -9.34
CA ASN A 231 -14.34 -12.94 -8.06
C ASN A 231 -15.38 -12.70 -6.97
N GLY A 232 -15.70 -13.73 -6.22
CA GLY A 232 -16.66 -13.63 -5.12
C GLY A 232 -16.18 -14.37 -3.90
N SER A 233 -16.20 -13.72 -2.72
CA SER A 233 -15.83 -14.34 -1.46
C SER A 233 -16.81 -14.03 -0.34
N LEU A 234 -16.93 -14.99 0.58
CA LEU A 234 -17.63 -14.86 1.85
C LEU A 234 -16.72 -15.43 2.93
N GLN A 235 -16.58 -14.69 4.03
CA GLN A 235 -15.84 -15.11 5.21
C GLN A 235 -16.58 -14.65 6.47
N GLY A 236 -16.61 -15.47 7.51
CA GLY A 236 -17.25 -15.11 8.78
C GLY A 236 -16.81 -15.97 9.94
N GLY A 237 -17.01 -15.48 11.16
CA GLY A 237 -16.70 -16.14 12.43
C GLY A 237 -15.86 -15.28 13.38
N ASP A 238 -15.45 -15.90 14.50
CA ASP A 238 -14.64 -15.24 15.52
C ASP A 238 -13.21 -15.07 15.04
N THR A 239 -12.63 -13.89 15.26
CA THR A 239 -11.23 -13.59 14.93
C THR A 239 -10.29 -14.18 15.99
N ALA A 240 -8.97 -14.00 15.80
CA ALA A 240 -7.99 -14.36 16.82
C ALA A 240 -8.01 -13.41 18.05
N VAL A 241 -8.78 -12.35 18.03
CA VAL A 241 -9.05 -11.46 19.18
C VAL A 241 -10.29 -11.97 19.90
N ASP A 242 -10.19 -12.20 21.19
CA ASP A 242 -11.29 -12.74 22.00
C ASP A 242 -12.54 -11.83 21.91
N ASP A 243 -13.74 -12.42 21.91
CA ASP A 243 -15.02 -11.71 21.82
C ASP A 243 -15.16 -10.79 20.59
N GLN A 244 -14.37 -11.00 19.53
CA GLN A 244 -14.48 -10.26 18.29
C GLN A 244 -14.95 -11.15 17.15
N GLN A 245 -16.05 -10.77 16.51
CA GLN A 245 -16.57 -11.41 15.30
C GLN A 245 -16.38 -10.51 14.08
N ARG A 246 -16.06 -11.12 12.94
CA ARG A 246 -15.92 -10.43 11.65
C ARG A 246 -16.62 -11.20 10.55
N ASP A 247 -17.47 -10.51 9.77
CA ASP A 247 -18.11 -11.03 8.57
C ASP A 247 -17.74 -10.17 7.37
N VAL A 248 -17.29 -10.80 6.28
CA VAL A 248 -16.89 -10.15 5.04
C VAL A 248 -17.57 -10.79 3.85
N GLY A 249 -18.09 -9.96 2.95
CA GLY A 249 -18.55 -10.37 1.64
C GLY A 249 -17.97 -9.48 0.56
N VAL A 250 -17.33 -10.06 -0.46
CA VAL A 250 -16.75 -9.36 -1.60
C VAL A 250 -17.31 -9.93 -2.90
N GLY A 251 -17.69 -9.06 -3.83
CA GLY A 251 -18.04 -9.42 -5.19
C GLY A 251 -17.39 -8.44 -6.16
N ALA A 252 -16.66 -8.95 -7.14
CA ALA A 252 -16.04 -8.15 -8.18
C ALA A 252 -16.28 -8.78 -9.55
N ILE A 253 -16.60 -7.93 -10.53
CA ILE A 253 -16.78 -8.32 -11.94
C ILE A 253 -15.88 -7.45 -12.78
N ALA A 254 -15.06 -8.08 -13.62
CA ALA A 254 -14.28 -7.42 -14.65
C ALA A 254 -14.76 -7.90 -16.03
N LEU A 255 -15.09 -6.94 -16.89
CA LEU A 255 -15.44 -7.17 -18.29
C LEU A 255 -14.36 -6.53 -19.15
N ASP A 256 -13.98 -7.18 -20.23
CA ASP A 256 -13.13 -6.57 -21.25
C ASP A 256 -13.60 -6.86 -22.67
N TYR A 257 -13.23 -5.94 -23.56
CA TYR A 257 -13.29 -6.12 -25.00
C TYR A 257 -11.92 -5.83 -25.60
N ARG A 258 -11.38 -6.76 -26.38
CA ARG A 258 -10.08 -6.66 -27.05
C ARG A 258 -10.29 -6.76 -28.56
N GLY A 259 -10.36 -5.63 -29.24
CA GLY A 259 -10.35 -5.54 -30.69
C GLY A 259 -8.97 -5.11 -31.19
N GLU A 260 -8.82 -5.03 -32.54
CA GLU A 260 -7.53 -4.65 -33.17
C GLU A 260 -7.04 -3.26 -32.74
N ARG A 261 -7.94 -2.28 -32.63
CA ARG A 261 -7.62 -0.89 -32.29
C ARG A 261 -8.34 -0.40 -31.04
N LEU A 262 -9.44 -1.03 -30.65
CA LEU A 262 -10.25 -0.63 -29.52
C LEU A 262 -10.12 -1.65 -28.41
N ARG A 263 -9.75 -1.20 -27.21
CA ARG A 263 -9.73 -1.97 -25.98
C ARG A 263 -10.60 -1.27 -24.96
N LEU A 264 -11.54 -1.99 -24.37
CA LEU A 264 -12.44 -1.48 -23.33
C LEU A 264 -12.36 -2.39 -22.11
N ASN A 265 -12.52 -1.82 -20.94
CA ASN A 265 -12.64 -2.55 -19.69
C ASN A 265 -13.65 -1.88 -18.76
N LEU A 266 -14.40 -2.70 -18.03
CA LEU A 266 -15.32 -2.27 -16.99
C LEU A 266 -15.09 -3.14 -15.74
N ASP A 267 -14.81 -2.50 -14.63
CA ASP A 267 -14.71 -3.12 -13.31
C ASP A 267 -15.86 -2.64 -12.44
N TYR A 268 -16.41 -3.55 -11.65
CA TYR A 268 -17.35 -3.26 -10.58
C TYR A 268 -16.98 -4.05 -9.34
N ILE A 269 -16.89 -3.37 -8.21
CA ILE A 269 -16.62 -3.96 -6.89
C ILE A 269 -17.77 -3.62 -5.96
N SER A 270 -18.24 -4.60 -5.20
CA SER A 270 -19.16 -4.44 -4.09
C SER A 270 -18.66 -5.24 -2.91
N GLN A 271 -18.43 -4.59 -1.77
CA GLN A 271 -17.96 -5.25 -0.57
C GLN A 271 -18.71 -4.79 0.67
N LYS A 272 -18.81 -5.68 1.64
CA LYS A 272 -19.37 -5.42 2.97
C LYS A 272 -18.46 -6.05 4.01
N GLU A 273 -18.15 -5.30 5.05
CA GLU A 273 -17.47 -5.79 6.24
C GLU A 273 -18.25 -5.40 7.49
N SER A 274 -18.47 -6.34 8.37
CA SER A 274 -19.14 -6.13 9.66
C SER A 274 -18.24 -6.64 10.78
N PHE A 275 -18.14 -5.89 11.86
CA PHE A 275 -17.46 -6.28 13.09
C PHE A 275 -18.39 -6.17 14.29
N GLU A 276 -18.30 -7.15 15.20
CA GLU A 276 -18.67 -7.00 16.61
C GLU A 276 -17.36 -6.92 17.41
N GLY A 277 -17.26 -5.96 18.35
CA GLY A 277 -16.02 -5.74 19.11
C GLY A 277 -14.85 -5.18 18.28
N ALA A 278 -15.10 -4.31 17.30
CA ALA A 278 -14.03 -3.74 16.46
C ALA A 278 -13.00 -2.96 17.27
N SER A 279 -11.71 -3.28 17.07
CA SER A 279 -10.58 -2.65 17.76
C SER A 279 -10.39 -1.19 17.40
N ARG A 280 -9.81 -0.41 18.34
CA ARG A 280 -9.46 1.00 18.15
C ARG A 280 -8.04 1.24 18.62
N PRO A 281 -7.29 2.16 17.99
CA PRO A 281 -5.96 2.54 18.46
C PRO A 281 -6.07 3.34 19.75
N PHE A 282 -4.99 3.38 20.52
CA PHE A 282 -4.88 4.12 21.77
C PHE A 282 -4.05 5.38 21.61
N THR A 283 -4.38 6.41 22.38
CA THR A 283 -3.48 7.53 22.66
C THR A 283 -2.98 7.45 24.11
N LEU A 284 -1.91 8.16 24.42
CA LEU A 284 -1.30 8.18 25.75
C LEU A 284 -1.49 9.55 26.39
N ALA A 285 -1.72 9.59 27.71
CA ALA A 285 -1.73 10.84 28.45
C ALA A 285 -0.32 11.46 28.49
N PRO A 286 -0.19 12.80 28.51
CA PRO A 286 1.12 13.45 28.65
C PRO A 286 1.86 12.96 29.89
N SER A 287 3.18 12.82 29.81
CA SER A 287 4.06 12.40 30.91
C SER A 287 3.86 10.97 31.44
N VAL A 288 3.02 10.17 30.83
CA VAL A 288 2.88 8.74 31.12
C VAL A 288 3.89 7.98 30.26
N GLN A 289 4.59 7.00 30.84
CA GLN A 289 5.42 6.10 30.06
C GLN A 289 4.55 5.11 29.30
N VAL A 290 5.00 4.67 28.12
CA VAL A 290 4.28 3.66 27.37
C VAL A 290 4.25 2.36 28.17
N PRO A 291 3.07 1.85 28.56
CA PRO A 291 2.98 0.57 29.26
C PRO A 291 3.33 -0.59 28.33
N SER A 292 3.70 -1.74 28.88
CA SER A 292 3.89 -2.97 28.11
C SER A 292 2.64 -3.28 27.28
N ALA A 293 2.82 -3.86 26.10
CA ALA A 293 1.68 -4.25 25.28
C ALA A 293 0.85 -5.33 26.01
N PRO A 294 -0.48 -5.25 25.98
CA PRO A 294 -1.33 -6.34 26.46
C PRO A 294 -1.24 -7.54 25.53
N ASN A 295 -1.73 -8.70 26.00
CA ASN A 295 -1.87 -9.87 25.13
C ASN A 295 -2.71 -9.52 23.89
N GLY A 296 -2.19 -9.82 22.68
CA GLY A 296 -2.86 -9.49 21.43
C GLY A 296 -4.24 -10.13 21.24
N ARG A 297 -4.56 -11.20 21.98
CA ARG A 297 -5.90 -11.81 22.00
C ARG A 297 -6.92 -11.05 22.84
N THR A 298 -6.45 -10.18 23.76
CA THR A 298 -7.35 -9.47 24.68
C THR A 298 -8.30 -8.55 23.93
N SER A 299 -9.61 -8.75 24.10
CA SER A 299 -10.63 -7.83 23.60
C SER A 299 -10.63 -6.54 24.41
N LEU A 300 -10.09 -5.47 23.84
CA LEU A 300 -9.97 -4.17 24.51
C LEU A 300 -11.20 -3.27 24.33
N PRO A 301 -11.95 -3.33 23.20
CA PRO A 301 -13.18 -2.55 23.04
C PRO A 301 -14.33 -3.13 23.84
N GLN A 302 -15.42 -2.36 23.95
CA GLN A 302 -16.66 -2.86 24.57
C GLN A 302 -17.31 -3.92 23.65
N LYS A 303 -17.68 -5.09 24.18
CA LYS A 303 -18.25 -6.23 23.44
C LYS A 303 -19.54 -5.89 22.68
N TRP A 304 -20.31 -4.90 23.16
CA TRP A 304 -21.51 -4.39 22.48
C TRP A 304 -21.20 -3.42 21.33
N GLY A 305 -19.94 -3.08 21.12
CA GLY A 305 -19.50 -2.25 20.00
C GLY A 305 -19.62 -2.99 18.67
N TRP A 306 -19.99 -2.28 17.61
CA TRP A 306 -20.10 -2.85 16.27
C TRP A 306 -19.74 -1.83 15.20
N SER A 307 -19.40 -2.31 14.02
CA SER A 307 -19.13 -1.51 12.83
C SER A 307 -19.63 -2.22 11.58
N ASP A 308 -20.36 -1.51 10.72
CA ASP A 308 -20.75 -1.96 9.37
C ASP A 308 -20.17 -0.99 8.33
N THR A 309 -19.41 -1.53 7.40
CA THR A 309 -18.86 -0.81 6.24
C THR A 309 -19.39 -1.43 4.96
N LYS A 310 -19.94 -0.61 4.06
CA LYS A 310 -20.37 -1.03 2.72
C LYS A 310 -19.71 -0.13 1.71
N GLU A 311 -19.12 -0.72 0.70
CA GLU A 311 -18.41 0.00 -0.35
C GLU A 311 -18.76 -0.56 -1.71
N GLN A 312 -18.98 0.34 -2.67
CA GLN A 312 -19.23 0.01 -4.06
C GLN A 312 -18.43 0.95 -4.94
N SER A 313 -17.83 0.42 -5.98
CA SER A 313 -17.08 1.23 -6.93
C SER A 313 -17.13 0.63 -8.32
N ALA A 314 -16.93 1.49 -9.33
CA ALA A 314 -16.83 1.08 -10.72
C ALA A 314 -15.79 1.93 -11.44
N LEU A 315 -15.14 1.31 -12.44
CA LEU A 315 -14.21 1.96 -13.37
C LEU A 315 -14.48 1.48 -14.78
N LEU A 316 -14.78 2.41 -15.67
CA LEU A 316 -14.78 2.19 -17.12
C LEU A 316 -13.48 2.76 -17.67
N GLY A 317 -12.73 1.95 -18.41
CA GLY A 317 -11.53 2.35 -19.10
C GLY A 317 -11.63 2.01 -20.58
N GLY A 318 -10.88 2.75 -21.40
CA GLY A 318 -10.81 2.48 -22.84
C GLY A 318 -9.58 3.08 -23.47
N GLU A 319 -9.07 2.37 -24.48
CA GLU A 319 -7.98 2.83 -25.33
C GLU A 319 -8.36 2.62 -26.80
N TYR A 320 -7.96 3.57 -27.63
CA TYR A 320 -8.15 3.50 -29.10
C TYR A 320 -6.88 3.92 -29.81
N ASP A 321 -6.34 3.03 -30.62
CA ASP A 321 -5.18 3.30 -31.46
C ASP A 321 -5.59 4.08 -32.72
N LEU A 322 -5.32 5.39 -32.72
CA LEU A 322 -5.53 6.26 -33.87
C LEU A 322 -4.59 5.87 -35.01
N SER A 323 -3.37 5.47 -34.66
CA SER A 323 -2.34 4.89 -35.54
C SER A 323 -1.44 3.98 -34.70
N ASP A 324 -0.49 3.30 -35.34
CA ASP A 324 0.49 2.43 -34.65
C ASP A 324 1.36 3.18 -33.64
N SER A 325 1.42 4.51 -33.74
CA SER A 325 2.24 5.40 -32.89
C SER A 325 1.44 6.35 -32.01
N LEU A 326 0.11 6.36 -32.11
CA LEU A 326 -0.73 7.31 -31.37
C LEU A 326 -1.96 6.62 -30.79
N THR A 327 -2.07 6.57 -29.48
CA THR A 327 -3.18 6.03 -28.72
C THR A 327 -3.89 7.12 -27.92
N VAL A 328 -5.22 7.15 -28.00
CA VAL A 328 -6.10 7.88 -27.06
C VAL A 328 -6.51 6.93 -25.96
N PHE A 329 -6.50 7.36 -24.72
CA PHE A 329 -7.04 6.59 -23.59
C PHE A 329 -7.94 7.46 -22.70
N ALA A 330 -8.88 6.85 -22.03
CA ALA A 330 -9.74 7.53 -21.06
C ALA A 330 -10.23 6.56 -19.98
N HIS A 331 -10.41 7.10 -18.77
CA HIS A 331 -11.05 6.41 -17.67
C HIS A 331 -12.16 7.27 -17.06
N ALA A 332 -13.22 6.65 -16.57
CA ALA A 332 -14.28 7.30 -15.82
C ALA A 332 -14.81 6.33 -14.77
N GLY A 333 -14.88 6.79 -13.51
CA GLY A 333 -15.28 5.92 -12.43
C GLY A 333 -15.57 6.65 -11.13
N GLY A 334 -15.70 5.87 -10.08
CA GLY A 334 -15.90 6.40 -8.75
C GLY A 334 -16.32 5.33 -7.76
N GLY A 335 -16.53 5.75 -6.53
CA GLY A 335 -16.92 4.85 -5.46
C GLY A 335 -17.77 5.56 -4.40
N ARG A 336 -18.57 4.75 -3.70
CA ARG A 336 -19.37 5.15 -2.55
C ARG A 336 -19.04 4.25 -1.37
N SER A 337 -18.87 4.87 -0.22
CA SER A 337 -18.64 4.18 1.07
C SER A 337 -19.65 4.64 2.10
N ASP A 338 -20.34 3.69 2.72
CA ASP A 338 -21.29 3.90 3.81
C ASP A 338 -20.78 3.19 5.06
N VAL A 339 -20.50 3.92 6.13
CA VAL A 339 -20.07 3.37 7.42
C VAL A 339 -21.05 3.73 8.51
N LYS A 340 -21.40 2.74 9.30
CA LYS A 340 -22.16 2.90 10.54
C LYS A 340 -21.40 2.15 11.64
N ARG A 341 -21.16 2.81 12.76
CA ARG A 341 -20.52 2.14 13.89
C ARG A 341 -20.99 2.74 15.22
N LEU A 342 -21.12 1.88 16.18
CA LEU A 342 -21.23 2.22 17.60
C LEU A 342 -20.01 1.60 18.29
N SER A 343 -18.99 2.38 18.55
CA SER A 343 -17.73 1.90 19.06
C SER A 343 -17.00 2.97 19.85
N ASP A 344 -15.98 2.56 20.52
CA ASP A 344 -15.01 3.46 21.13
C ASP A 344 -14.47 4.45 20.07
N GLN A 345 -14.15 5.67 20.50
CA GLN A 345 -13.51 6.65 19.62
C GLN A 345 -12.02 6.33 19.49
N VAL A 346 -11.20 6.97 20.31
CA VAL A 346 -9.79 6.67 20.47
C VAL A 346 -9.52 6.65 21.97
N PRO A 347 -9.49 5.45 22.59
CA PRO A 347 -9.23 5.32 24.01
C PRO A 347 -7.90 5.95 24.41
N ARG A 348 -7.83 6.53 25.60
CA ARG A 348 -6.62 7.15 26.12
C ARG A 348 -6.12 6.39 27.32
N ILE A 349 -4.88 5.95 27.28
CA ILE A 349 -4.17 5.36 28.43
C ILE A 349 -3.77 6.49 29.36
N LEU A 350 -4.07 6.35 30.65
CA LEU A 350 -3.98 7.42 31.65
C LEU A 350 -2.79 7.31 32.58
N ASN A 351 -2.26 6.10 32.76
CA ASN A 351 -1.14 5.78 33.64
C ASN A 351 -0.43 4.50 33.23
N ASP A 352 0.71 4.24 33.86
CA ASP A 352 1.55 3.07 33.59
C ASP A 352 0.89 1.73 33.98
N ALA A 353 -0.15 1.77 34.82
CA ALA A 353 -0.96 0.58 35.17
C ALA A 353 -1.95 0.18 34.06
N GLY A 354 -2.02 0.96 32.98
CA GLY A 354 -2.85 0.66 31.82
C GLY A 354 -4.31 1.08 31.95
N ASP A 355 -4.67 1.93 32.93
CA ASP A 355 -6.04 2.46 33.02
C ASP A 355 -6.38 3.34 31.82
N THR A 356 -7.59 3.21 31.31
CA THR A 356 -8.05 3.91 30.12
C THR A 356 -9.29 4.72 30.35
N SER A 357 -9.44 5.76 29.55
CA SER A 357 -10.66 6.56 29.42
C SER A 357 -11.09 6.60 27.96
N ASN A 358 -12.37 6.40 27.72
CA ASN A 358 -12.93 6.41 26.39
C ASN A 358 -14.37 6.96 26.42
N ILE A 359 -14.77 7.63 25.34
CA ILE A 359 -16.15 8.04 25.10
C ILE A 359 -16.63 7.30 23.84
N PRO A 360 -17.59 6.37 23.96
CA PRO A 360 -18.14 5.69 22.79
C PRO A 360 -18.94 6.69 21.94
N GLY A 361 -18.97 6.43 20.63
CA GLY A 361 -19.71 7.24 19.69
C GLY A 361 -20.53 6.40 18.72
N TYR A 362 -21.74 6.87 18.40
CA TYR A 362 -22.48 6.38 17.26
C TYR A 362 -22.15 7.27 16.06
N TYR A 363 -21.47 6.68 15.07
CA TYR A 363 -21.01 7.35 13.87
C TYR A 363 -21.80 6.90 12.64
N LYS A 364 -22.00 7.83 11.73
CA LYS A 364 -22.36 7.56 10.34
C LYS A 364 -21.50 8.40 9.43
N PHE A 365 -20.88 7.74 8.43
CA PHE A 365 -20.08 8.40 7.42
C PHE A 365 -20.57 7.96 6.05
N ASN A 366 -20.61 8.90 5.11
CA ASN A 366 -20.80 8.64 3.70
C ASN A 366 -19.69 9.35 2.95
N VAL A 367 -19.00 8.63 2.07
CA VAL A 367 -17.98 9.19 1.17
C VAL A 367 -18.35 8.83 -0.25
N ASP A 368 -18.67 9.85 -1.04
CA ASP A 368 -18.92 9.72 -2.47
C ASP A 368 -17.70 10.26 -3.23
N ARG A 369 -17.21 9.52 -4.22
CA ARG A 369 -16.03 9.87 -5.01
C ARG A 369 -16.31 9.65 -6.49
N SER A 370 -15.78 10.53 -7.33
CA SER A 370 -15.81 10.39 -8.78
C SER A 370 -14.48 10.81 -9.37
N THR A 371 -14.11 10.18 -10.47
CA THR A 371 -12.86 10.44 -11.17
C THR A 371 -13.05 10.28 -12.67
N ALA A 372 -12.30 11.07 -13.43
CA ALA A 372 -12.18 10.89 -14.88
C ALA A 372 -10.82 11.38 -15.34
N ASP A 373 -10.27 10.70 -16.32
CA ASP A 373 -9.09 11.16 -17.06
C ASP A 373 -9.26 10.92 -18.57
N VAL A 374 -8.48 11.66 -19.33
CA VAL A 374 -8.32 11.48 -20.77
C VAL A 374 -6.91 11.84 -21.15
N GLY A 375 -6.31 11.05 -22.04
CA GLY A 375 -4.95 11.29 -22.47
C GLY A 375 -4.64 10.81 -23.88
N LEU A 376 -3.49 11.27 -24.36
CA LEU A 376 -2.87 10.92 -25.62
C LEU A 376 -1.48 10.36 -25.34
N ARG A 377 -1.16 9.21 -25.89
CA ARG A 377 0.19 8.64 -25.86
C ARG A 377 0.72 8.54 -27.27
N ALA A 378 1.88 9.11 -27.51
CA ALA A 378 2.57 9.10 -28.80
C ALA A 378 3.94 8.46 -28.68
N GLN A 379 4.30 7.63 -29.65
CA GLN A 379 5.60 7.00 -29.80
C GLN A 379 6.18 7.34 -31.15
N PHE A 380 7.33 7.98 -31.17
CA PHE A 380 7.98 8.42 -32.40
C PHE A 380 9.49 8.53 -32.21
N ALA A 381 10.23 8.78 -33.30
CA ALA A 381 11.67 9.00 -33.24
C ALA A 381 12.06 10.32 -33.93
N THR A 382 13.03 11.02 -33.36
CA THR A 382 13.70 12.19 -33.96
C THR A 382 15.17 11.86 -34.16
N GLY A 383 15.52 11.41 -35.38
CA GLY A 383 16.84 10.84 -35.65
C GLY A 383 17.10 9.58 -34.82
N PRO A 384 18.18 9.52 -34.02
CA PRO A 384 18.50 8.34 -33.19
C PRO A 384 17.78 8.35 -31.82
N ILE A 385 16.92 9.32 -31.54
CA ILE A 385 16.25 9.48 -30.24
C ILE A 385 14.82 8.95 -30.38
N THR A 386 14.45 8.00 -29.51
CA THR A 386 13.06 7.54 -29.34
C THR A 386 12.33 8.43 -28.36
N HIS A 387 11.03 8.63 -28.56
CA HIS A 387 10.16 9.40 -27.68
C HIS A 387 8.94 8.58 -27.29
N THR A 388 8.60 8.58 -26.01
CA THR A 388 7.30 8.17 -25.49
C THR A 388 6.69 9.36 -24.76
N THR A 389 5.83 10.09 -25.46
CA THR A 389 5.20 11.31 -24.96
C THR A 389 3.78 11.02 -24.50
N THR A 390 3.40 11.46 -23.30
CA THR A 390 2.03 11.36 -22.80
C THR A 390 1.52 12.72 -22.35
N LEU A 391 0.35 13.12 -22.88
CA LEU A 391 -0.43 14.26 -22.40
C LEU A 391 -1.69 13.73 -21.74
N MET A 392 -2.01 14.16 -20.51
CA MET A 392 -3.15 13.68 -19.76
C MET A 392 -3.83 14.80 -18.98
N ALA A 393 -5.16 14.84 -19.03
CA ALA A 393 -5.99 15.66 -18.15
C ALA A 393 -6.74 14.78 -17.16
N THR A 394 -6.83 15.20 -15.90
CA THR A 394 -7.47 14.45 -14.82
C THR A 394 -8.42 15.32 -14.02
N ARG A 395 -9.48 14.70 -13.48
CA ARG A 395 -10.39 15.30 -12.52
C ARG A 395 -10.80 14.26 -11.48
N TYR A 396 -10.68 14.62 -10.23
CA TYR A 396 -11.15 13.85 -9.07
C TYR A 396 -12.04 14.74 -8.21
N GLN A 397 -13.12 14.16 -7.65
CA GLN A 397 -14.01 14.84 -6.72
C GLN A 397 -14.35 13.88 -5.56
N ASP A 398 -14.48 14.44 -4.36
CA ASP A 398 -15.02 13.75 -3.20
C ASP A 398 -16.02 14.61 -2.43
N GLU A 399 -16.97 13.95 -1.78
CA GLU A 399 -17.88 14.52 -0.79
C GLU A 399 -17.84 13.64 0.46
N LEU A 400 -17.53 14.23 1.60
CA LEU A 400 -17.61 13.59 2.91
C LEU A 400 -18.78 14.12 3.69
N SER A 401 -19.67 13.23 4.07
CA SER A 401 -20.80 13.49 4.97
C SER A 401 -20.63 12.70 6.26
N ARG A 402 -20.84 13.33 7.42
CA ARG A 402 -20.62 12.73 8.73
C ARG A 402 -21.68 13.15 9.75
N GLY A 403 -22.01 12.24 10.64
CA GLY A 403 -22.75 12.48 11.87
C GLY A 403 -22.16 11.69 13.03
N ILE A 404 -22.19 12.27 14.23
CA ILE A 404 -21.74 11.62 15.46
C ILE A 404 -22.66 12.03 16.62
N ASN A 405 -23.02 11.03 17.47
CA ASN A 405 -23.59 11.24 18.78
C ASN A 405 -22.72 10.52 19.81
N ASN A 406 -22.24 11.27 20.80
CA ASN A 406 -21.36 10.73 21.83
C ASN A 406 -22.17 10.15 22.99
N GLY A 407 -21.62 9.10 23.59
CA GLY A 407 -22.08 8.52 24.84
C GLY A 407 -21.45 9.17 26.07
N THR A 408 -21.52 8.46 27.18
CA THR A 408 -20.86 8.83 28.43
C THR A 408 -19.51 8.14 28.55
N GLU A 409 -18.60 8.77 29.28
CA GLU A 409 -17.25 8.25 29.51
C GLU A 409 -17.29 6.84 30.14
N ILE A 410 -16.39 5.98 29.65
CA ILE A 410 -16.13 4.64 30.16
C ILE A 410 -14.70 4.60 30.66
N ARG A 411 -14.50 4.01 31.84
CA ARG A 411 -13.20 3.68 32.40
C ARG A 411 -12.97 2.18 32.26
N SER A 412 -11.77 1.81 31.79
CA SER A 412 -11.34 0.42 31.61
C SER A 412 -9.85 0.29 31.88
N ASN A 413 -9.26 -0.87 31.56
CA ASN A 413 -7.83 -1.11 31.68
C ASN A 413 -7.37 -2.03 30.53
N ILE A 414 -6.17 -1.80 29.99
CA ILE A 414 -5.66 -2.60 28.86
C ILE A 414 -5.30 -4.04 29.22
N TYR A 415 -5.05 -4.34 30.51
CA TYR A 415 -4.74 -5.70 30.99
C TYR A 415 -5.96 -6.41 31.58
N HIS A 416 -6.91 -5.62 32.10
CA HIS A 416 -8.13 -6.11 32.74
C HIS A 416 -9.33 -5.31 32.22
N PRO A 417 -9.77 -5.56 30.95
CA PRO A 417 -10.86 -4.82 30.36
C PRO A 417 -12.15 -4.92 31.18
N VAL A 418 -12.87 -3.79 31.29
CA VAL A 418 -14.12 -3.70 32.04
C VAL A 418 -15.28 -3.63 31.08
N ASP A 419 -16.14 -4.64 31.09
CA ASP A 419 -17.39 -4.65 30.35
C ASP A 419 -18.42 -3.74 31.04
N THR A 420 -19.02 -2.83 30.26
CA THR A 420 -20.08 -1.95 30.74
C THR A 420 -21.42 -2.25 30.05
N PRO A 421 -22.54 -1.90 30.64
CA PRO A 421 -23.82 -2.01 29.98
C PRO A 421 -23.85 -1.22 28.67
N LYS A 422 -24.49 -1.79 27.63
CA LYS A 422 -24.61 -1.13 26.31
C LYS A 422 -25.27 0.23 26.45
N GLN A 423 -24.61 1.25 25.94
CA GLN A 423 -25.16 2.59 25.86
C GLN A 423 -26.11 2.73 24.66
N THR A 424 -27.33 3.22 24.91
CA THR A 424 -28.30 3.46 23.85
C THR A 424 -28.13 4.87 23.30
N LEU A 425 -27.51 4.98 22.14
CA LEU A 425 -27.31 6.26 21.46
C LEU A 425 -28.26 6.40 20.29
N ARG A 426 -28.85 7.59 20.16
CA ARG A 426 -29.68 7.92 18.99
C ARG A 426 -28.80 7.99 17.73
N ALA A 427 -29.29 7.49 16.60
CA ALA A 427 -28.62 7.63 15.33
C ALA A 427 -28.34 9.11 15.00
N PRO A 428 -27.11 9.49 14.63
CA PRO A 428 -26.81 10.88 14.33
C PRO A 428 -27.42 11.32 13.00
N LYS A 429 -27.70 12.63 12.88
CA LYS A 429 -28.00 13.25 11.60
C LYS A 429 -26.70 13.34 10.80
N VAL A 430 -26.72 12.84 9.57
CA VAL A 430 -25.59 12.93 8.64
C VAL A 430 -25.68 14.26 7.89
N LEU A 431 -24.60 15.01 7.89
CA LEU A 431 -24.49 16.30 7.22
C LEU A 431 -23.20 16.30 6.38
N ARG A 432 -23.25 16.92 5.22
CA ARG A 432 -22.04 17.18 4.44
C ARG A 432 -21.12 18.07 5.25
N ILE A 433 -19.86 17.67 5.38
CA ILE A 433 -18.83 18.38 6.14
C ILE A 433 -17.71 18.91 5.26
N SER A 434 -17.42 18.23 4.14
CA SER A 434 -16.42 18.70 3.18
C SER A 434 -16.71 18.17 1.79
N GLU A 435 -16.20 18.90 0.80
CA GLU A 435 -16.07 18.45 -0.59
C GLU A 435 -14.74 18.94 -1.14
N SER A 436 -14.14 18.20 -2.06
CA SER A 436 -12.92 18.58 -2.75
C SER A 436 -13.01 18.26 -4.24
N GLU A 437 -12.35 19.10 -5.04
CA GLU A 437 -12.14 18.88 -6.46
C GLU A 437 -10.64 19.08 -6.74
N LEU A 438 -10.02 18.05 -7.35
CA LEU A 438 -8.63 18.04 -7.77
C LEU A 438 -8.60 17.83 -9.27
N SER A 439 -8.11 18.81 -10.03
CA SER A 439 -8.01 18.70 -11.48
C SER A 439 -6.62 19.11 -11.96
N GLY A 440 -6.16 18.54 -13.07
CA GLY A 440 -4.83 18.86 -13.55
C GLY A 440 -4.57 18.42 -14.98
N VAL A 441 -3.52 19.01 -15.56
CA VAL A 441 -2.99 18.63 -16.86
C VAL A 441 -1.50 18.32 -16.71
N ALA A 442 -1.08 17.20 -17.28
CA ALA A 442 0.30 16.74 -17.23
C ALA A 442 0.82 16.39 -18.62
N LEU A 443 2.09 16.70 -18.82
CA LEU A 443 2.85 16.31 -20.02
C LEU A 443 4.12 15.60 -19.55
N THR A 444 4.41 14.45 -20.14
CA THR A 444 5.68 13.72 -19.95
C THR A 444 6.25 13.33 -21.29
N ASP A 445 7.58 13.28 -21.37
CA ASP A 445 8.31 12.68 -22.47
C ASP A 445 9.48 11.84 -21.93
N THR A 446 9.54 10.58 -22.34
CA THR A 446 10.68 9.71 -22.08
C THR A 446 11.49 9.60 -23.39
N LEU A 447 12.70 10.14 -23.36
CA LEU A 447 13.65 10.13 -24.47
C LEU A 447 14.61 8.95 -24.30
N GLY A 448 14.68 8.09 -25.31
CA GLY A 448 15.64 6.96 -25.35
C GLY A 448 16.80 7.29 -26.26
N PHE A 449 18.02 7.01 -25.78
CA PHE A 449 19.28 7.21 -26.49
C PHE A 449 20.08 5.92 -26.50
N LEU A 450 20.91 5.72 -27.52
CA LEU A 450 21.82 4.57 -27.64
C LEU A 450 21.08 3.23 -27.51
N ASP A 451 20.04 3.03 -28.30
CA ASP A 451 19.14 1.88 -28.23
C ASP A 451 18.55 1.68 -26.82
N GLU A 452 18.05 2.78 -26.22
CA GLU A 452 17.44 2.86 -24.88
C GLU A 452 18.37 2.49 -23.71
N ARG A 453 19.67 2.44 -23.91
CA ARG A 453 20.65 2.31 -22.82
C ARG A 453 20.69 3.52 -21.90
N ILE A 454 20.30 4.70 -22.41
CA ILE A 454 20.11 5.92 -21.62
C ILE A 454 18.70 6.39 -21.86
N GLN A 455 17.93 6.57 -20.80
CA GLN A 455 16.57 7.11 -20.85
C GLN A 455 16.49 8.35 -19.98
N LEU A 456 15.91 9.42 -20.53
CA LEU A 456 15.63 10.68 -19.83
C LEU A 456 14.12 10.90 -19.81
N THR A 457 13.50 10.83 -18.65
CA THR A 457 12.09 11.15 -18.47
C THR A 457 11.94 12.56 -17.93
N LEU A 458 11.27 13.41 -18.67
CA LEU A 458 10.90 14.77 -18.29
C LEU A 458 9.40 14.87 -18.11
N GLY A 459 8.94 15.56 -17.09
CA GLY A 459 7.53 15.75 -16.84
C GLY A 459 7.21 17.07 -16.17
N VAL A 460 6.02 17.57 -16.45
CA VAL A 460 5.45 18.74 -15.76
C VAL A 460 3.95 18.52 -15.58
N ARG A 461 3.43 18.85 -14.41
CA ARG A 461 2.01 18.81 -14.12
C ARG A 461 1.57 20.09 -13.44
N ARG A 462 0.54 20.74 -14.01
CA ARG A 462 -0.21 21.79 -13.33
C ARG A 462 -1.45 21.16 -12.68
N GLN A 463 -1.67 21.49 -11.43
CA GLN A 463 -2.76 20.96 -10.62
C GLN A 463 -3.53 22.10 -9.96
N ASP A 464 -4.86 22.10 -10.11
CA ASP A 464 -5.79 22.99 -9.45
C ASP A 464 -6.49 22.23 -8.32
N ILE A 465 -6.60 22.86 -7.14
CA ILE A 465 -7.16 22.29 -5.92
C ILE A 465 -8.28 23.21 -5.45
N GLU A 466 -9.50 22.70 -5.34
CA GLU A 466 -10.60 23.40 -4.70
C GLU A 466 -11.19 22.54 -3.60
N SER A 467 -11.40 23.08 -2.42
CA SER A 467 -12.13 22.39 -1.36
C SER A 467 -12.99 23.35 -0.55
N ARG A 468 -14.09 22.81 0.01
CA ARG A 468 -15.04 23.54 0.84
C ARG A 468 -15.35 22.72 2.08
N ASN A 469 -15.39 23.37 3.23
CA ASN A 469 -15.91 22.80 4.45
C ASN A 469 -17.27 23.43 4.76
N TYR A 470 -18.13 22.67 5.43
CA TYR A 470 -19.49 23.07 5.75
C TYR A 470 -19.72 23.09 7.26
N SER A 471 -20.46 24.07 7.74
CA SER A 471 -20.96 24.13 9.11
C SER A 471 -22.13 23.16 9.32
N ALA A 472 -22.51 22.94 10.58
CA ALA A 472 -23.71 22.16 10.93
C ALA A 472 -25.02 22.73 10.36
N ALA A 473 -25.06 24.00 9.94
CA ALA A 473 -26.18 24.64 9.25
C ALA A 473 -26.18 24.39 7.73
N GLY A 474 -25.17 23.68 7.19
CA GLY A 474 -25.01 23.41 5.75
C GLY A 474 -24.49 24.61 4.95
N VAL A 475 -23.95 25.62 5.63
CA VAL A 475 -23.35 26.81 4.99
C VAL A 475 -21.85 26.57 4.87
N VAL A 476 -21.24 27.02 3.76
CA VAL A 476 -19.79 26.99 3.57
C VAL A 476 -19.12 27.75 4.70
N SER A 477 -18.33 27.06 5.51
CA SER A 477 -17.58 27.63 6.64
C SER A 477 -16.18 28.06 6.25
N SER A 478 -15.56 27.36 5.28
CA SER A 478 -14.30 27.75 4.69
C SER A 478 -14.19 27.25 3.24
N ARG A 479 -13.44 27.97 2.44
CA ARG A 479 -13.13 27.62 1.05
C ARG A 479 -11.64 27.73 0.81
N TYR A 480 -11.09 26.73 0.18
CA TYR A 480 -9.72 26.71 -0.31
C TYR A 480 -9.73 26.62 -1.84
N LYS A 481 -8.93 27.43 -2.50
CA LYS A 481 -8.70 27.34 -3.94
C LYS A 481 -7.31 27.83 -4.27
N ASP A 482 -6.49 26.95 -4.82
CA ASP A 482 -5.13 27.28 -5.24
C ASP A 482 -4.66 26.32 -6.34
N ALA A 483 -3.48 26.59 -6.89
CA ALA A 483 -2.89 25.75 -7.94
C ALA A 483 -1.36 25.74 -7.81
N ALA A 484 -0.75 24.60 -8.16
CA ALA A 484 0.69 24.45 -8.19
C ALA A 484 1.16 23.71 -9.46
N THR A 485 2.44 23.84 -9.78
CA THR A 485 3.06 23.14 -10.90
C THR A 485 4.26 22.36 -10.40
N THR A 486 4.25 21.05 -10.61
CA THR A 486 5.29 20.13 -10.14
C THR A 486 6.06 19.54 -11.32
N PRO A 487 7.40 19.60 -11.32
CA PRO A 487 8.26 18.94 -12.29
C PRO A 487 8.61 17.51 -11.89
N LEU A 488 9.09 16.76 -12.89
CA LEU A 488 9.76 15.47 -12.73
C LEU A 488 10.94 15.42 -13.69
N VAL A 489 12.09 14.98 -13.20
CA VAL A 489 13.25 14.63 -14.00
C VAL A 489 13.73 13.26 -13.54
N GLY A 490 13.79 12.30 -14.46
CA GLY A 490 14.28 10.96 -14.22
C GLY A 490 15.31 10.56 -15.27
N VAL A 491 16.38 9.90 -14.83
CA VAL A 491 17.41 9.36 -15.71
C VAL A 491 17.62 7.90 -15.40
N VAL A 492 17.68 7.06 -16.42
CA VAL A 492 18.09 5.67 -16.34
C VAL A 492 19.29 5.47 -17.24
N VAL A 493 20.32 4.77 -16.74
CA VAL A 493 21.50 4.37 -17.52
C VAL A 493 21.69 2.89 -17.33
N LYS A 494 21.73 2.13 -18.43
CA LYS A 494 21.99 0.69 -18.45
C LYS A 494 23.39 0.42 -18.99
N PRO A 495 24.43 0.37 -18.13
CA PRO A 495 25.79 0.08 -18.57
C PRO A 495 25.91 -1.34 -19.12
N TRP A 496 25.13 -2.26 -18.56
CA TRP A 496 24.94 -3.65 -18.96
C TRP A 496 23.45 -3.95 -19.02
N ASP A 497 23.05 -5.01 -19.69
CA ASP A 497 21.65 -5.35 -19.89
C ASP A 497 20.96 -5.78 -18.56
N ASP A 498 21.75 -6.29 -17.62
CA ASP A 498 21.32 -6.74 -16.29
C ASP A 498 21.49 -5.68 -15.18
N VAL A 499 22.02 -4.49 -15.49
CA VAL A 499 22.24 -3.41 -14.51
C VAL A 499 21.58 -2.11 -14.97
N SER A 500 20.75 -1.56 -14.11
CA SER A 500 20.16 -0.23 -14.29
C SER A 500 20.56 0.70 -13.15
N LEU A 501 21.19 1.80 -13.50
CA LEU A 501 21.47 2.94 -12.60
C LEU A 501 20.40 3.99 -12.85
N TYR A 502 19.85 4.58 -11.80
CA TYR A 502 18.86 5.64 -12.00
C TYR A 502 19.01 6.77 -10.98
N TYR A 503 18.52 7.94 -11.41
CA TYR A 503 18.32 9.10 -10.55
C TYR A 503 16.96 9.70 -10.85
N ASN A 504 16.27 10.20 -9.82
CA ASN A 504 15.11 11.06 -10.01
C ASN A 504 15.12 12.29 -9.09
N TYR A 505 14.53 13.36 -9.61
CA TYR A 505 14.01 14.50 -8.87
C TYR A 505 12.52 14.59 -9.14
N VAL A 506 11.71 14.51 -8.08
CA VAL A 506 10.25 14.54 -8.16
C VAL A 506 9.70 15.47 -7.09
N GLU A 507 8.76 16.30 -7.48
CA GLU A 507 7.97 17.07 -6.54
C GLU A 507 6.61 16.41 -6.32
N GLY A 508 6.24 16.27 -5.03
CA GLY A 508 4.92 15.89 -4.58
C GLY A 508 4.11 17.11 -4.19
N LEU A 509 2.81 16.94 -4.12
CA LEU A 509 1.90 18.03 -3.79
C LEU A 509 0.92 17.59 -2.71
N SER A 510 0.81 18.40 -1.67
CA SER A 510 -0.22 18.29 -0.64
C SER A 510 -1.07 19.54 -0.64
N LYS A 511 -2.37 19.38 -0.34
CA LYS A 511 -3.25 20.54 -0.12
C LYS A 511 -2.70 21.38 1.03
N GLY A 512 -2.68 22.70 0.86
CA GLY A 512 -2.35 23.63 1.93
C GLY A 512 -3.42 23.65 3.04
N ASP A 513 -2.98 23.97 4.25
CA ASP A 513 -3.86 24.03 5.40
C ASP A 513 -4.75 25.29 5.40
N ILE A 514 -5.75 25.24 6.26
CA ILE A 514 -6.55 26.39 6.66
C ILE A 514 -6.27 26.61 8.15
N ALA A 515 -5.82 27.80 8.53
CA ALA A 515 -5.52 28.12 9.93
C ALA A 515 -6.69 27.76 10.85
N PRO A 516 -6.44 26.96 11.92
CA PRO A 516 -7.50 26.47 12.80
C PRO A 516 -8.16 27.61 13.58
N GLY A 517 -9.37 27.39 14.07
CA GLY A 517 -10.14 28.39 14.82
C GLY A 517 -9.48 28.86 16.12
N THR A 518 -8.44 28.17 16.59
CA THR A 518 -7.62 28.53 17.77
C THR A 518 -6.49 29.51 17.43
N ALA A 519 -6.18 29.68 16.14
CA ALA A 519 -5.12 30.60 15.70
C ALA A 519 -5.63 32.04 15.65
N SER A 520 -4.73 33.02 15.86
CA SER A 520 -5.06 34.45 15.74
C SER A 520 -5.39 34.85 14.31
N ASN A 521 -4.88 34.11 13.31
CA ASN A 521 -5.18 34.22 11.88
C ASN A 521 -6.18 33.13 11.41
N ALA A 522 -7.11 32.70 12.28
CA ALA A 522 -8.08 31.66 11.99
C ALA A 522 -8.79 31.88 10.64
N GLY A 523 -8.84 30.82 9.81
CA GLY A 523 -9.45 30.84 8.47
C GLY A 523 -8.53 31.32 7.35
N GLU A 524 -7.31 31.75 7.64
CA GLU A 524 -6.29 32.01 6.59
C GLU A 524 -5.95 30.71 5.86
N THR A 525 -5.82 30.78 4.54
CA THR A 525 -5.51 29.65 3.67
C THR A 525 -4.07 29.75 3.17
N PHE A 526 -3.37 28.63 3.14
CA PHE A 526 -1.97 28.54 2.70
C PHE A 526 -1.87 27.88 1.34
N ALA A 527 -0.86 28.24 0.56
CA ALA A 527 -0.56 27.59 -0.72
C ALA A 527 -0.36 26.07 -0.55
N PRO A 528 -0.55 25.27 -1.62
CA PRO A 528 -0.23 23.87 -1.60
C PRO A 528 1.21 23.62 -1.15
N TYR A 529 1.42 22.59 -0.35
CA TYR A 529 2.77 22.23 0.11
C TYR A 529 3.46 21.38 -0.94
N GLU A 530 4.58 21.84 -1.41
CA GLU A 530 5.44 21.13 -2.35
C GLU A 530 6.46 20.31 -1.56
N SER A 531 6.35 18.98 -1.64
CA SER A 531 7.37 18.06 -1.13
C SER A 531 8.40 17.78 -2.22
N LYS A 532 9.65 17.55 -1.84
CA LYS A 532 10.75 17.32 -2.79
C LYS A 532 11.44 16.01 -2.50
N GLN A 533 11.65 15.21 -3.54
CA GLN A 533 12.43 13.99 -3.46
C GLN A 533 13.63 14.02 -4.37
N HIS A 534 14.76 13.55 -3.85
CA HIS A 534 15.92 13.10 -4.60
C HIS A 534 16.12 11.61 -4.33
N GLU A 535 16.26 10.81 -5.38
CA GLU A 535 16.53 9.40 -5.26
C GLU A 535 17.59 8.98 -6.27
N LEU A 536 18.55 8.17 -5.82
CA LEU A 536 19.58 7.51 -6.62
C LEU A 536 19.53 6.01 -6.33
N GLY A 537 19.53 5.18 -7.35
CA GLY A 537 19.50 3.74 -7.12
C GLY A 537 20.19 2.90 -8.17
N VAL A 538 20.33 1.64 -7.82
CA VAL A 538 20.87 0.57 -8.66
C VAL A 538 19.89 -0.61 -8.63
N LYS A 539 19.58 -1.15 -9.79
CA LYS A 539 18.83 -2.39 -9.96
C LYS A 539 19.69 -3.38 -10.68
N TYR A 540 19.78 -4.56 -10.12
CA TYR A 540 20.58 -5.63 -10.69
C TYR A 540 19.75 -6.90 -10.82
N GLU A 541 19.61 -7.39 -12.05
CA GLU A 541 18.89 -8.60 -12.39
C GLU A 541 19.88 -9.76 -12.54
N HIS A 542 19.75 -10.76 -11.66
CA HIS A 542 20.60 -11.95 -11.64
C HIS A 542 20.02 -13.11 -12.49
N GLY A 543 19.11 -12.81 -13.41
CA GLY A 543 18.37 -13.80 -14.22
C GLY A 543 17.13 -14.34 -13.51
N THR A 544 17.27 -15.05 -12.38
CA THR A 544 16.12 -15.61 -11.63
C THR A 544 15.68 -14.77 -10.43
N PHE A 545 16.48 -13.79 -10.02
CA PHE A 545 16.15 -12.87 -8.94
C PHE A 545 16.68 -11.48 -9.22
N MET A 546 16.13 -10.49 -8.53
CA MET A 546 16.51 -9.09 -8.62
C MET A 546 16.92 -8.55 -7.26
N THR A 547 17.96 -7.70 -7.26
CA THR A 547 18.37 -6.90 -6.11
C THR A 547 18.24 -5.43 -6.46
N THR A 548 17.68 -4.64 -5.54
CA THR A 548 17.58 -3.17 -5.70
C THR A 548 18.17 -2.47 -4.50
N LEU A 549 18.95 -1.41 -4.78
CA LEU A 549 19.47 -0.49 -3.77
C LEU A 549 19.03 0.92 -4.12
N ALA A 550 18.39 1.61 -3.19
CA ALA A 550 17.98 3.01 -3.34
C ALA A 550 18.49 3.87 -2.19
N LEU A 551 18.93 5.07 -2.51
CA LEU A 551 19.26 6.14 -1.57
C LEU A 551 18.29 7.27 -1.84
N PHE A 552 17.55 7.71 -0.84
CA PHE A 552 16.54 8.77 -1.02
C PHE A 552 16.57 9.83 0.06
N GLN A 553 16.06 11.01 -0.29
CA GLN A 553 15.71 12.08 0.63
C GLN A 553 14.36 12.65 0.20
N ILE A 554 13.42 12.76 1.15
CA ILE A 554 12.12 13.40 0.97
C ILE A 554 11.97 14.50 2.00
N GLU A 555 11.60 15.72 1.56
CA GLU A 555 11.29 16.87 2.41
C GLU A 555 9.81 17.24 2.22
N LYS A 556 9.09 17.40 3.33
CA LYS A 556 7.68 17.78 3.34
C LYS A 556 7.44 18.94 4.29
N PRO A 557 7.11 20.13 3.78
CA PRO A 557 6.62 21.24 4.60
C PRO A 557 5.25 20.94 5.21
N SER A 558 4.93 21.57 6.33
CA SER A 558 3.59 21.55 6.94
C SER A 558 3.33 22.82 7.75
N GLY A 559 2.05 23.09 8.03
CA GLY A 559 1.64 24.17 8.89
C GLY A 559 1.70 23.78 10.38
N GLU A 560 2.03 24.74 11.24
CA GLU A 560 2.06 24.56 12.70
C GLU A 560 1.60 25.85 13.41
N LEU A 561 0.97 25.69 14.58
CA LEU A 561 0.58 26.82 15.41
C LEU A 561 1.78 27.28 16.25
N GLY A 562 2.24 28.50 16.02
CA GLY A 562 3.35 29.10 16.78
C GLY A 562 2.96 29.46 18.23
N ALA A 563 3.97 29.66 19.07
CA ALA A 563 3.79 30.11 20.46
C ALA A 563 3.17 31.51 20.55
N ASP A 564 3.23 32.30 19.49
CA ASP A 564 2.60 33.61 19.32
C ASP A 564 1.10 33.51 18.97
N GLY A 565 0.58 32.28 18.81
CA GLY A 565 -0.78 32.02 18.42
C GLY A 565 -1.06 32.20 16.92
N VAL A 566 -0.04 32.44 16.09
CA VAL A 566 -0.17 32.50 14.61
C VAL A 566 0.06 31.13 14.02
N TYR A 567 -0.84 30.72 13.11
CA TYR A 567 -0.63 29.51 12.30
C TYR A 567 0.16 29.87 11.03
N SER A 568 1.24 29.14 10.74
CA SER A 568 2.09 29.42 9.58
C SER A 568 2.83 28.16 9.12
N VAL A 569 3.39 28.20 7.91
CA VAL A 569 4.20 27.12 7.33
C VAL A 569 5.62 27.20 7.94
N GLN A 570 5.78 26.68 9.15
CA GLN A 570 7.04 26.71 9.92
C GLN A 570 7.51 25.32 10.35
N ALA A 571 6.84 24.27 9.88
CA ALA A 571 7.26 22.91 10.14
C ALA A 571 7.73 22.24 8.85
N GLU A 572 8.75 21.41 8.96
CA GLU A 572 9.26 20.60 7.89
C GLU A 572 9.78 19.28 8.43
N GLN A 573 9.33 18.19 7.82
CA GLN A 573 9.83 16.84 8.03
C GLN A 573 10.74 16.46 6.88
N ARG A 574 11.94 15.99 7.17
CA ARG A 574 12.87 15.40 6.22
C ARG A 574 13.16 13.94 6.59
N ASN A 575 12.95 13.02 5.67
CA ASN A 575 13.33 11.63 5.81
C ASN A 575 14.39 11.28 4.77
N ARG A 576 15.51 10.76 5.23
CA ARG A 576 16.57 10.19 4.40
C ARG A 576 16.62 8.69 4.64
N GLY A 577 16.96 7.92 3.60
CA GLY A 577 17.02 6.49 3.79
C GLY A 577 17.86 5.74 2.78
N VAL A 578 18.16 4.50 3.15
CA VAL A 578 18.78 3.48 2.31
C VAL A 578 17.85 2.28 2.30
N GLU A 579 17.44 1.85 1.12
CA GLU A 579 16.60 0.66 0.91
C GLU A 579 17.39 -0.37 0.13
N LEU A 580 17.48 -1.59 0.67
CA LEU A 580 18.03 -2.77 -0.02
C LEU A 580 16.92 -3.82 -0.06
N SER A 581 16.61 -4.32 -1.25
CA SER A 581 15.58 -5.35 -1.43
C SER A 581 16.07 -6.48 -2.33
N VAL A 582 15.54 -7.69 -2.10
CA VAL A 582 15.77 -8.89 -2.91
C VAL A 582 14.45 -9.59 -3.19
N TYR A 583 14.26 -10.02 -4.45
CA TYR A 583 13.04 -10.69 -4.90
C TYR A 583 13.37 -11.78 -5.92
N GLY A 584 12.78 -12.95 -5.79
CA GLY A 584 12.86 -14.04 -6.76
C GLY A 584 13.60 -15.26 -6.27
N GLU A 585 13.99 -16.14 -7.19
CA GLU A 585 14.62 -17.42 -6.91
C GLU A 585 16.15 -17.29 -6.87
N VAL A 586 16.69 -17.16 -5.64
CA VAL A 586 18.13 -16.94 -5.38
C VAL A 586 18.97 -18.20 -5.53
N ALA A 587 18.35 -19.37 -5.44
CA ALA A 587 18.92 -20.68 -5.75
C ALA A 587 17.79 -21.62 -6.15
N PRO A 588 18.04 -22.71 -6.88
CA PRO A 588 17.01 -23.65 -7.31
C PRO A 588 16.12 -24.09 -6.14
N GLY A 589 14.81 -23.82 -6.25
CA GLY A 589 13.82 -24.11 -5.22
C GLY A 589 13.87 -23.19 -3.98
N THR A 590 14.75 -22.17 -3.95
CA THR A 590 14.85 -21.23 -2.83
C THR A 590 14.47 -19.81 -3.28
N ARG A 591 13.40 -19.27 -2.77
CA ARG A 591 12.91 -17.93 -3.11
C ARG A 591 12.98 -17.03 -1.90
N LEU A 592 13.40 -15.79 -2.13
CA LEU A 592 13.44 -14.73 -1.14
C LEU A 592 12.57 -13.55 -1.60
N MET A 593 11.96 -12.89 -0.66
CA MET A 593 11.22 -11.65 -0.87
C MET A 593 11.34 -10.77 0.36
N GLY A 594 11.84 -9.55 0.19
CA GLY A 594 11.96 -8.60 1.27
C GLY A 594 13.22 -7.77 1.20
N GLY A 595 13.61 -7.19 2.34
CA GLY A 595 14.77 -6.31 2.41
C GLY A 595 14.87 -5.56 3.73
N VAL A 596 15.65 -4.50 3.71
CA VAL A 596 15.87 -3.60 4.84
C VAL A 596 15.80 -2.15 4.39
N THR A 597 15.13 -1.33 5.20
CA THR A 597 15.10 0.12 5.07
C THR A 597 15.72 0.73 6.32
N LEU A 598 16.75 1.54 6.10
CA LEU A 598 17.36 2.39 7.14
C LEU A 598 16.80 3.80 6.93
N LEU A 599 16.24 4.39 7.97
CA LEU A 599 15.62 5.71 7.95
C LEU A 599 16.31 6.67 8.93
N ASP A 600 16.51 7.91 8.48
CA ASP A 600 16.95 9.05 9.31
C ASP A 600 15.89 10.14 9.13
N GLY A 601 14.88 10.13 10.00
CA GLY A 601 13.81 11.11 10.04
C GLY A 601 14.11 12.26 10.98
N GLU A 602 13.89 13.51 10.53
CA GLU A 602 14.17 14.72 11.29
C GLU A 602 13.08 15.78 11.09
N LEU A 603 12.64 16.41 12.14
CA LEU A 603 11.89 17.67 12.10
C LEU A 603 12.90 18.81 11.92
N THR A 604 13.21 19.17 10.67
CA THR A 604 14.21 20.20 10.34
C THR A 604 13.73 21.59 10.73
N GLN A 605 12.42 21.81 10.72
CA GLN A 605 11.76 23.02 11.17
C GLN A 605 10.56 22.66 12.05
N SER A 606 10.31 23.47 13.08
CA SER A 606 9.12 23.41 13.93
C SER A 606 8.90 24.76 14.58
N ALA A 607 7.65 25.17 14.75
CA ALA A 607 7.26 26.33 15.52
C ALA A 607 7.68 26.20 17.01
N THR A 608 7.70 24.95 17.52
CA THR A 608 8.24 24.62 18.83
C THR A 608 9.74 24.36 18.73
N ALA A 609 10.57 25.32 19.07
CA ALA A 609 12.04 25.23 18.91
C ALA A 609 12.66 23.96 19.54
N ALA A 610 12.10 23.46 20.65
CA ALA A 610 12.56 22.24 21.32
C ALA A 610 12.32 20.96 20.50
N ASN A 611 11.45 21.00 19.51
CA ASN A 611 11.16 19.83 18.64
C ASN A 611 12.08 19.79 17.40
N ARG A 612 12.85 20.85 17.14
CA ARG A 612 13.78 20.88 16.00
C ARG A 612 14.91 19.86 16.20
N GLY A 613 15.16 19.04 15.17
CA GLY A 613 16.12 17.95 15.24
C GLY A 613 15.57 16.67 15.86
N ASN A 614 14.33 16.68 16.38
CA ASN A 614 13.66 15.48 16.86
C ASN A 614 13.21 14.57 15.72
N LYS A 615 13.02 13.28 16.03
CA LYS A 615 12.43 12.32 15.09
C LYS A 615 10.93 12.57 14.90
N PRO A 616 10.43 12.45 13.67
CA PRO A 616 9.00 12.52 13.43
C PRO A 616 8.25 11.38 14.11
N VAL A 617 7.00 11.64 14.46
CA VAL A 617 6.11 10.64 15.07
C VAL A 617 5.98 9.41 14.18
N GLY A 618 6.18 8.22 14.75
CA GLY A 618 5.98 6.94 14.08
C GLY A 618 7.06 6.57 13.06
N VAL A 619 8.21 7.26 12.99
CA VAL A 619 9.31 6.93 12.08
C VAL A 619 10.38 6.13 12.81
N PRO A 620 10.55 4.81 12.52
CA PRO A 620 11.61 3.98 13.07
C PRO A 620 12.93 4.21 12.31
N ASP A 621 14.07 3.92 12.95
CA ASP A 621 15.38 3.97 12.29
C ASP A 621 15.60 2.79 11.34
N ILE A 622 15.05 1.62 11.68
CA ILE A 622 15.24 0.37 10.93
C ILE A 622 13.90 -0.33 10.75
N GLN A 623 13.61 -0.71 9.51
CA GLN A 623 12.58 -1.69 9.17
C GLN A 623 13.21 -2.80 8.35
N ALA A 624 12.96 -4.05 8.70
CA ALA A 624 13.45 -5.20 7.94
C ALA A 624 12.38 -6.28 7.84
N ASN A 625 12.12 -6.73 6.63
CA ASN A 625 11.16 -7.76 6.34
C ASN A 625 11.82 -8.78 5.42
N LEU A 626 11.75 -10.04 5.77
CA LEU A 626 12.28 -11.10 4.93
C LEU A 626 11.32 -12.30 4.96
N TRP A 627 10.89 -12.75 3.82
CA TRP A 627 10.15 -13.96 3.58
C TRP A 627 10.98 -14.91 2.72
N ALA A 628 11.04 -16.18 3.10
CA ALA A 628 11.74 -17.23 2.40
C ALA A 628 10.81 -18.41 2.11
N GLU A 629 11.03 -19.04 0.95
CA GLU A 629 10.38 -20.28 0.55
C GLU A 629 11.44 -21.28 0.12
N TYR A 630 11.28 -22.54 0.51
CA TYR A 630 12.20 -23.62 0.16
C TYR A 630 11.44 -24.86 -0.30
N ASP A 631 11.59 -25.22 -1.57
CA ASP A 631 11.02 -26.43 -2.12
C ASP A 631 11.84 -27.66 -1.66
N THR A 632 11.18 -28.57 -0.98
CA THR A 632 11.88 -29.69 -0.36
C THR A 632 12.22 -30.78 -1.40
N PRO A 633 13.46 -31.27 -1.45
CA PRO A 633 13.85 -32.27 -2.44
C PRO A 633 13.27 -33.68 -2.16
N TRP A 634 12.77 -33.93 -0.95
CA TRP A 634 12.24 -35.25 -0.55
C TRP A 634 10.73 -35.42 -0.79
N LEU A 635 10.00 -34.34 -1.07
CA LEU A 635 8.56 -34.40 -1.36
C LEU A 635 8.23 -33.36 -2.42
N GLU A 636 7.99 -33.82 -3.64
CA GLU A 636 7.65 -32.98 -4.77
C GLU A 636 6.40 -32.14 -4.46
N GLY A 637 6.44 -30.85 -4.79
CA GLY A 637 5.37 -29.88 -4.54
C GLY A 637 5.26 -29.40 -3.09
N PHE A 638 6.12 -29.89 -2.17
CA PHE A 638 6.10 -29.43 -0.78
C PHE A 638 7.13 -28.34 -0.54
N THR A 639 6.65 -27.17 -0.09
CA THR A 639 7.45 -25.98 0.17
C THR A 639 7.36 -25.61 1.64
N LEU A 640 8.50 -25.39 2.29
CA LEU A 640 8.59 -24.72 3.59
C LEU A 640 8.57 -23.22 3.38
N THR A 641 7.84 -22.51 4.22
CA THR A 641 7.74 -21.04 4.13
C THR A 641 7.97 -20.42 5.51
N GLY A 642 8.53 -19.22 5.54
CA GLY A 642 8.71 -18.51 6.79
C GLY A 642 9.32 -17.14 6.60
N GLY A 643 9.17 -16.29 7.62
CA GLY A 643 9.72 -14.95 7.55
C GLY A 643 9.78 -14.24 8.88
N ALA A 644 10.46 -13.11 8.85
CA ALA A 644 10.63 -12.22 9.98
C ALA A 644 10.28 -10.79 9.57
N ILE A 645 9.62 -10.08 10.46
CA ILE A 645 9.35 -8.64 10.37
C ILE A 645 9.98 -7.99 11.59
N TYR A 646 10.83 -7.01 11.39
CA TYR A 646 11.45 -6.19 12.44
C TYR A 646 11.09 -4.72 12.22
N THR A 647 10.68 -4.06 13.27
CA THR A 647 10.49 -2.61 13.33
C THR A 647 11.18 -2.06 14.57
N ASP A 648 12.04 -1.08 14.38
CA ASP A 648 12.75 -0.40 15.47
C ASP A 648 11.80 0.48 16.30
N SER A 649 12.30 1.01 17.41
CA SER A 649 11.55 1.89 18.30
C SER A 649 11.00 3.13 17.59
N GLN A 650 9.88 3.66 18.07
CA GLN A 650 9.17 4.77 17.46
C GLN A 650 8.66 5.74 18.51
N TYR A 651 8.85 7.04 18.29
CA TYR A 651 8.24 8.05 19.15
C TYR A 651 6.77 8.25 18.82
N ILE A 652 5.92 8.44 19.85
CA ILE A 652 4.49 8.73 19.71
C ILE A 652 4.17 10.22 19.82
N ASN A 653 5.17 11.06 20.11
CA ASN A 653 5.02 12.52 20.17
C ASN A 653 6.24 13.23 19.58
N GLN A 654 6.02 14.46 19.09
CA GLN A 654 7.08 15.27 18.47
C GLN A 654 8.19 15.71 19.48
N ALA A 655 7.91 15.70 20.77
CA ALA A 655 8.88 16.03 21.80
C ALA A 655 9.87 14.88 22.08
N ASN A 656 9.67 13.70 21.49
CA ASN A 656 10.46 12.49 21.68
C ASN A 656 10.60 12.07 23.15
N THR A 657 9.54 12.25 23.92
CA THR A 657 9.51 11.91 25.36
C THR A 657 8.78 10.61 25.66
N GLN A 658 8.05 10.08 24.69
CA GLN A 658 7.27 8.85 24.80
C GLN A 658 7.58 7.97 23.58
N GLU A 659 8.01 6.73 23.81
CA GLU A 659 8.56 5.84 22.78
C GLU A 659 7.96 4.43 22.91
N LEU A 660 7.61 3.81 21.77
CA LEU A 660 7.31 2.38 21.67
C LEU A 660 8.59 1.60 21.46
N ASP A 661 8.70 0.45 22.12
CA ASP A 661 9.82 -0.48 21.96
C ASP A 661 9.87 -1.12 20.58
N ALA A 662 11.08 -1.46 20.15
CA ALA A 662 11.31 -2.27 18.95
C ALA A 662 10.71 -3.68 19.10
N TRP A 663 10.23 -4.24 17.97
CA TRP A 663 9.65 -5.57 17.97
C TRP A 663 10.08 -6.41 16.78
N THR A 664 9.97 -7.74 16.95
CA THR A 664 10.19 -8.72 15.89
C THR A 664 9.05 -9.74 15.92
N ARG A 665 8.44 -10.00 14.77
CA ARG A 665 7.47 -11.09 14.56
C ARG A 665 8.07 -12.14 13.63
N ILE A 666 7.89 -13.40 13.98
CA ILE A 666 8.28 -14.55 13.17
C ILE A 666 7.03 -15.27 12.74
N ASP A 667 6.92 -15.54 11.45
CA ASP A 667 5.85 -16.31 10.82
C ASP A 667 6.45 -17.55 10.17
N ALA A 668 5.74 -18.67 10.20
CA ALA A 668 6.19 -19.93 9.58
C ALA A 668 5.01 -20.70 8.98
N GLY A 669 5.26 -21.41 7.89
CA GLY A 669 4.21 -22.16 7.23
C GLY A 669 4.72 -23.24 6.27
N VAL A 670 3.77 -23.87 5.62
CA VAL A 670 4.02 -24.87 4.58
C VAL A 670 3.01 -24.69 3.44
N ARG A 671 3.43 -25.03 2.24
CA ARG A 671 2.57 -25.12 1.05
C ARG A 671 2.79 -26.48 0.39
N TYR A 672 1.69 -27.12 -0.02
CA TYR A 672 1.76 -28.38 -0.75
C TYR A 672 0.93 -28.29 -2.02
N ALA A 673 1.60 -28.23 -3.16
CA ALA A 673 0.99 -28.27 -4.49
C ALA A 673 0.96 -29.72 -4.99
N THR A 674 -0.24 -30.20 -5.34
CA THR A 674 -0.46 -31.60 -5.74
C THR A 674 -1.63 -31.68 -6.72
N LYS A 675 -1.99 -32.88 -7.13
CA LYS A 675 -3.23 -33.15 -7.88
C LYS A 675 -4.09 -34.11 -7.08
N ILE A 676 -5.35 -33.70 -6.84
CA ILE A 676 -6.37 -34.56 -6.21
C ILE A 676 -7.41 -34.86 -7.29
N GLU A 677 -7.63 -36.13 -7.58
CA GLU A 677 -8.50 -36.59 -8.68
C GLU A 677 -8.19 -35.93 -10.03
N GLY A 678 -6.89 -35.71 -10.30
CA GLY A 678 -6.39 -35.07 -11.53
C GLY A 678 -6.48 -33.54 -11.54
N ARG A 679 -7.09 -32.90 -10.54
CA ARG A 679 -7.25 -31.43 -10.45
C ARG A 679 -6.09 -30.80 -9.67
N PRO A 680 -5.46 -29.74 -10.21
CA PRO A 680 -4.45 -28.99 -9.48
C PRO A 680 -5.00 -28.51 -8.15
N THR A 681 -4.32 -28.87 -7.06
CA THR A 681 -4.76 -28.54 -5.70
C THR A 681 -3.57 -28.01 -4.91
N THR A 682 -3.76 -26.88 -4.24
CA THR A 682 -2.74 -26.29 -3.36
C THR A 682 -3.28 -26.16 -1.93
N LEU A 683 -2.59 -26.80 -0.99
CA LEU A 683 -2.89 -26.71 0.43
C LEU A 683 -1.86 -25.77 1.09
N ARG A 684 -2.31 -24.93 2.00
CA ARG A 684 -1.44 -24.00 2.75
C ARG A 684 -1.78 -24.03 4.23
N ALA A 685 -0.75 -23.94 5.06
CA ALA A 685 -0.88 -23.75 6.49
C ALA A 685 0.18 -22.75 6.95
N THR A 686 -0.22 -21.69 7.66
CA THR A 686 0.67 -20.64 8.16
C THR A 686 0.32 -20.33 9.61
N VAL A 687 1.33 -20.18 10.44
CA VAL A 687 1.23 -19.62 11.79
C VAL A 687 1.89 -18.25 11.78
N GLN A 688 1.13 -17.21 11.98
CA GLN A 688 1.65 -15.86 12.21
C GLN A 688 1.97 -15.70 13.71
N ASN A 689 3.00 -14.88 14.00
CA ASN A 689 3.47 -14.65 15.36
C ASN A 689 3.70 -15.98 16.13
N VAL A 690 4.55 -16.85 15.59
CA VAL A 690 4.82 -18.23 16.10
C VAL A 690 5.14 -18.21 17.60
N PHE A 691 5.89 -17.22 18.08
CA PHE A 691 6.31 -17.10 19.47
C PHE A 691 5.31 -16.39 20.39
N ASP A 692 4.12 -16.03 19.86
CA ASP A 692 3.05 -15.32 20.59
C ASP A 692 3.56 -14.06 21.31
N ARG A 693 4.41 -13.29 20.64
CA ARG A 693 5.01 -12.09 21.21
C ARG A 693 3.97 -11.00 21.37
N GLU A 694 3.92 -10.38 22.52
CA GLU A 694 3.14 -9.20 22.81
C GLU A 694 3.98 -7.95 22.45
N TYR A 695 3.39 -7.04 21.65
CA TYR A 695 4.07 -5.84 21.18
C TYR A 695 3.09 -4.77 20.74
N TRP A 696 3.53 -3.52 20.74
CA TRP A 696 2.82 -2.42 20.11
C TRP A 696 3.24 -2.36 18.62
N SER A 697 2.30 -2.51 17.70
CA SER A 697 2.62 -2.77 16.28
C SER A 697 3.11 -1.53 15.53
N GLY A 698 2.62 -0.35 15.85
CA GLY A 698 3.03 0.86 15.16
C GLY A 698 2.26 2.10 15.59
N VAL A 699 2.79 3.25 15.17
CA VAL A 699 2.28 4.57 15.51
C VAL A 699 1.73 5.25 14.28
N ALA A 700 0.51 5.76 14.34
CA ALA A 700 -0.07 6.66 13.35
C ALA A 700 0.50 8.08 13.52
N SER A 701 0.40 8.93 12.47
CA SER A 701 0.99 10.27 12.45
C SER A 701 0.53 11.20 13.60
N TYR A 702 -0.66 10.93 14.13
CA TYR A 702 -1.23 11.66 15.27
C TYR A 702 -0.91 11.02 16.64
N GLY A 703 0.04 10.09 16.72
CA GLY A 703 0.54 9.49 17.96
C GLY A 703 -0.30 8.37 18.55
N ALA A 704 -1.29 7.86 17.83
CA ALA A 704 -2.05 6.69 18.26
C ALA A 704 -1.35 5.40 17.85
N PHE A 705 -1.48 4.34 18.69
CA PHE A 705 -0.82 3.06 18.50
C PHE A 705 -1.74 1.89 18.92
N SER A 706 -1.40 0.67 18.50
CA SER A 706 -2.26 -0.50 18.66
C SER A 706 -1.47 -1.74 19.06
N PRO A 707 -2.10 -2.71 19.76
CA PRO A 707 -1.49 -4.03 19.95
C PRO A 707 -1.22 -4.71 18.62
N GLY A 708 -0.15 -5.50 18.55
CA GLY A 708 0.20 -6.32 17.43
C GLY A 708 -0.70 -7.55 17.25
N TYR A 709 -0.49 -8.29 16.18
CA TYR A 709 -1.22 -9.53 15.90
C TYR A 709 -0.95 -10.58 16.97
N PRO A 710 -2.00 -11.24 17.53
CA PRO A 710 -1.84 -12.43 18.32
C PRO A 710 -1.35 -13.61 17.44
N ARG A 711 -0.89 -14.70 18.08
CA ARG A 711 -0.59 -15.91 17.30
C ARG A 711 -1.86 -16.41 16.59
N THR A 712 -1.78 -16.51 15.26
CA THR A 712 -2.92 -16.84 14.39
C THR A 712 -2.56 -17.98 13.45
N LEU A 713 -3.38 -19.03 13.45
CA LEU A 713 -3.30 -20.12 12.48
C LEU A 713 -4.17 -19.80 11.28
N GLN A 714 -3.60 -19.95 10.08
CA GLN A 714 -4.31 -19.81 8.81
C GLN A 714 -4.16 -21.10 7.99
N LEU A 715 -5.26 -21.60 7.43
CA LEU A 715 -5.29 -22.75 6.53
C LEU A 715 -6.04 -22.38 5.26
N SER A 716 -5.59 -22.89 4.10
CA SER A 716 -6.38 -22.79 2.88
C SER A 716 -6.17 -23.99 1.96
N ALA A 717 -7.22 -24.28 1.19
CA ALA A 717 -7.20 -25.28 0.11
C ALA A 717 -7.76 -24.65 -1.14
N THR A 718 -6.94 -24.61 -2.20
CA THR A 718 -7.29 -24.08 -3.53
C THR A 718 -7.36 -25.21 -4.54
N VAL A 719 -8.43 -25.28 -5.30
CA VAL A 719 -8.65 -26.30 -6.35
C VAL A 719 -9.00 -25.59 -7.65
N ASP A 720 -8.34 -25.99 -8.75
CA ASP A 720 -8.64 -25.55 -10.12
C ASP A 720 -9.43 -26.65 -10.84
N PHE A 721 -10.59 -26.29 -11.43
CA PHE A 721 -11.55 -27.21 -12.08
C PHE A 721 -11.46 -27.17 -13.60
#